data_ec48d16c730a991a0a0e5039a7ba59f8
#
_entry.id   ec48d16c730a991a0a0e5039a7ba59f8
#
_cell.length_a   1.000
_cell.length_b   1.000
_cell.length_c   1.000
_cell.angle_alpha   90.00
_cell.angle_beta   90.00
_cell.angle_gamma   90.00
#
_symmetry.space_group_name_H-M   'P 1'
#
loop_
_entity.id
_entity.type
_entity.pdbx_description
1 polymer ?
#
loop_
_entity_poly.entity_id
_entity_poly.type
_entity_poly.pdbx_seq_one_letter_code
_entity_poly.pdbx_strand_id
1 'polypeptide(L)'
;MKIKAQLPYSLDQYRNLGKEVYQSISQTEYVFVFALAIIVGLLTGFAEVILKLIIEFFTDLFFSNNITSGNKFKDYTWVFLVILPSIGFIITQLLIQVLSIKAKMHGVSQVIYSILLKHGLIKPIAPITEGITSAITIGTGGSVGPEGPAIYLGAGIGSIISKIFNVNPRRMQILAAAGAGAGIAAAFNAPIAGALFAIEIILMDFHFNQFSVVVIATVFATFVSRSLLGDVASFSSVQYQLHNGFEFLLFAVLGVFSGLVSFLFIKFLYWLEDFIKTKLRINKYLKALLGGILLGAIGLILPEVLGVGYDVIDNFLKNKIVWYIALILIFAKIFTTSLTLSSGGMGGIFAPTLVIGASLGSFFGYIFNYISPELAPQPEAYVILGMAGLLSGTIHAPITSIIMIFELTKNQNFILPAMITCVISIAISRRLIRESIYMQPLAKNNLLLPQLTELNILNSIPVKEVFTGNYLIISEKENLKLIISKLLKQNISVLVVEDNFEKFIGLITMDQVREILFDQDVLGELLIAGDIAKRNCPIIKESDTLKTAWDVMNQSKLDYLPVSDDEDTFKIVGIISRKDLDEIYNQEIKKFDMSMNLASSLTLSNAEEGIPIFGQYVLQEIEVSKSFLGKTIKELDIRNRFKVEIILIKSIDKRNNTQVIIPTGNYKFKKNDRIVISGNQNDINKFKIID
;
A
#
# COMPACT_ATOMS: atom_id res chain seq x y z
N MET A 1 -33.57 -9.69 -52.77
CA MET A 1 -32.12 -9.71 -52.97
C MET A 1 -31.47 -9.83 -51.61
N LYS A 2 -31.09 -11.07 -51.17
CA LYS A 2 -30.43 -11.29 -49.86
C LYS A 2 -28.95 -11.12 -50.05
N ILE A 3 -28.39 -10.03 -49.52
CA ILE A 3 -26.94 -9.81 -49.45
C ILE A 3 -26.43 -10.74 -48.34
N LYS A 4 -25.87 -11.90 -48.68
CA LYS A 4 -25.02 -12.68 -47.77
C LYS A 4 -23.69 -11.93 -47.67
N ALA A 5 -23.44 -11.27 -46.57
CA ALA A 5 -22.10 -10.81 -46.19
C ALA A 5 -21.23 -12.08 -46.00
N GLN A 6 -20.41 -12.41 -46.98
CA GLN A 6 -19.35 -13.40 -46.81
C GLN A 6 -18.28 -12.77 -45.90
N LEU A 7 -18.13 -13.29 -44.72
CA LEU A 7 -16.97 -12.98 -43.85
C LEU A 7 -15.71 -13.47 -44.59
N PRO A 8 -14.66 -12.67 -44.74
CA PRO A 8 -13.49 -12.95 -45.57
C PRO A 8 -12.62 -14.11 -45.08
N TYR A 9 -12.83 -14.62 -43.86
CA TYR A 9 -12.07 -15.72 -43.26
C TYR A 9 -12.99 -16.69 -42.51
N SER A 10 -12.58 -17.96 -42.41
CA SER A 10 -13.27 -18.97 -41.58
C SER A 10 -13.03 -18.70 -40.10
N LEU A 11 -13.92 -19.12 -39.22
CA LEU A 11 -13.79 -19.00 -37.77
C LEU A 11 -12.46 -19.56 -37.22
N ASP A 12 -11.95 -20.65 -37.86
CA ASP A 12 -10.67 -21.25 -37.51
C ASP A 12 -9.47 -20.39 -37.94
N GLN A 13 -9.58 -19.63 -39.03
CA GLN A 13 -8.55 -18.68 -39.45
C GLN A 13 -8.48 -17.49 -38.53
N TYR A 14 -9.62 -16.96 -38.07
CA TYR A 14 -9.64 -15.92 -37.02
C TYR A 14 -9.04 -16.40 -35.67
N ARG A 15 -9.30 -17.68 -35.34
CA ARG A 15 -8.76 -18.29 -34.10
C ARG A 15 -7.24 -18.52 -34.21
N ASN A 16 -6.74 -18.89 -35.40
CA ASN A 16 -5.30 -19.05 -35.62
C ASN A 16 -4.57 -17.70 -35.69
N LEU A 17 -5.13 -16.71 -36.38
CA LEU A 17 -4.61 -15.35 -36.41
C LEU A 17 -4.55 -14.77 -34.99
N GLY A 18 -5.59 -14.99 -34.18
CA GLY A 18 -5.61 -14.61 -32.75
C GLY A 18 -4.51 -15.28 -31.94
N LYS A 19 -4.19 -16.57 -32.23
CA LYS A 19 -3.10 -17.26 -31.55
C LYS A 19 -1.71 -16.75 -31.97
N GLU A 20 -1.50 -16.46 -33.25
CA GLU A 20 -0.24 -15.92 -33.77
C GLU A 20 0.01 -14.50 -33.23
N VAL A 21 -1.01 -13.64 -33.23
CA VAL A 21 -0.97 -12.30 -32.62
C VAL A 21 -0.69 -12.40 -31.13
N TYR A 22 -1.36 -13.32 -30.41
CA TYR A 22 -1.11 -13.55 -28.99
C TYR A 22 0.33 -14.00 -28.72
N GLN A 23 0.88 -14.93 -29.52
CA GLN A 23 2.26 -15.40 -29.38
C GLN A 23 3.29 -14.30 -29.70
N SER A 24 3.05 -13.52 -30.74
CA SER A 24 3.92 -12.39 -31.11
C SER A 24 3.92 -11.27 -30.03
N ILE A 25 2.75 -10.91 -29.49
CA ILE A 25 2.62 -9.91 -28.42
C ILE A 25 3.20 -10.42 -27.10
N SER A 26 3.03 -11.72 -26.80
CA SER A 26 3.54 -12.31 -25.56
C SER A 26 5.07 -12.42 -25.51
N GLN A 27 5.74 -12.42 -26.67
CA GLN A 27 7.21 -12.41 -26.76
C GLN A 27 7.81 -11.04 -26.35
N THR A 28 7.06 -9.94 -26.50
CA THR A 28 7.48 -8.61 -26.03
C THR A 28 6.75 -8.32 -24.72
N GLU A 29 7.35 -8.72 -23.61
CA GLU A 29 6.74 -8.72 -22.26
C GLU A 29 6.00 -7.42 -21.88
N TYR A 30 6.52 -6.25 -22.29
CA TYR A 30 5.93 -4.95 -21.99
C TYR A 30 4.67 -4.65 -22.81
N VAL A 31 4.68 -4.97 -24.12
CA VAL A 31 3.53 -4.71 -25.01
C VAL A 31 2.31 -5.51 -24.54
N PHE A 32 2.53 -6.74 -24.09
CA PHE A 32 1.46 -7.60 -23.59
C PHE A 32 0.78 -7.00 -22.34
N VAL A 33 1.58 -6.54 -21.36
CA VAL A 33 1.03 -5.94 -20.13
C VAL A 33 0.30 -4.63 -20.44
N PHE A 34 0.78 -3.82 -21.38
CA PHE A 34 0.09 -2.61 -21.83
C PHE A 34 -1.25 -2.91 -22.49
N ALA A 35 -1.33 -3.95 -23.34
CA ALA A 35 -2.60 -4.38 -23.92
C ALA A 35 -3.61 -4.81 -22.84
N LEU A 36 -3.16 -5.53 -21.81
CA LEU A 36 -4.00 -5.89 -20.66
C LEU A 36 -4.43 -4.66 -19.86
N ALA A 37 -3.55 -3.65 -19.69
CA ALA A 37 -3.89 -2.42 -19.01
C ALA A 37 -4.99 -1.63 -19.73
N ILE A 38 -4.97 -1.59 -21.09
CA ILE A 38 -6.06 -0.99 -21.89
C ILE A 38 -7.38 -1.72 -21.61
N ILE A 39 -7.39 -3.05 -21.64
CA ILE A 39 -8.59 -3.86 -21.37
C ILE A 39 -9.11 -3.60 -19.96
N VAL A 40 -8.22 -3.61 -18.97
CA VAL A 40 -8.57 -3.29 -17.57
C VAL A 40 -9.17 -1.89 -17.46
N GLY A 41 -8.56 -0.89 -18.10
CA GLY A 41 -9.06 0.49 -18.10
C GLY A 41 -10.46 0.61 -18.70
N LEU A 42 -10.66 0.07 -19.91
CA LEU A 42 -11.96 0.10 -20.58
C LEU A 42 -13.05 -0.58 -19.75
N LEU A 43 -12.81 -1.80 -19.27
CA LEU A 43 -13.79 -2.54 -18.47
C LEU A 43 -14.08 -1.85 -17.13
N THR A 44 -13.06 -1.25 -16.49
CA THR A 44 -13.25 -0.50 -15.25
C THR A 44 -14.07 0.77 -15.49
N GLY A 45 -13.80 1.49 -16.58
CA GLY A 45 -14.60 2.66 -16.96
C GLY A 45 -16.07 2.32 -17.16
N PHE A 46 -16.39 1.22 -17.88
CA PHE A 46 -17.77 0.72 -18.00
C PHE A 46 -18.38 0.31 -16.66
N ALA A 47 -17.62 -0.39 -15.81
CA ALA A 47 -18.08 -0.81 -14.49
C ALA A 47 -18.43 0.38 -13.59
N GLU A 48 -17.65 1.47 -13.66
CA GLU A 48 -17.91 2.70 -12.91
C GLU A 48 -19.16 3.42 -13.41
N VAL A 49 -19.37 3.52 -14.73
CA VAL A 49 -20.63 4.07 -15.30
C VAL A 49 -21.83 3.26 -14.83
N ILE A 50 -21.75 1.93 -14.84
CA ILE A 50 -22.81 1.06 -14.34
C ILE A 50 -23.05 1.29 -12.85
N LEU A 51 -21.98 1.38 -12.04
CA LEU A 51 -22.12 1.65 -10.61
C LEU A 51 -22.83 2.98 -10.36
N LYS A 52 -22.48 4.03 -11.09
CA LYS A 52 -23.14 5.34 -10.99
C LYS A 52 -24.60 5.28 -11.34
N LEU A 53 -24.96 4.60 -12.43
CA LEU A 53 -26.37 4.39 -12.82
C LEU A 53 -27.16 3.61 -11.77
N ILE A 54 -26.54 2.61 -11.14
CA ILE A 54 -27.18 1.85 -10.05
C ILE A 54 -27.42 2.75 -8.83
N ILE A 55 -26.45 3.60 -8.48
CA ILE A 55 -26.60 4.56 -7.38
C ILE A 55 -27.73 5.55 -7.68
N GLU A 56 -27.76 6.12 -8.89
CA GLU A 56 -28.79 7.03 -9.34
C GLU A 56 -30.17 6.33 -9.29
N PHE A 57 -30.27 5.10 -9.79
CA PHE A 57 -31.49 4.31 -9.73
C PHE A 57 -32.02 4.14 -8.30
N PHE A 58 -31.18 3.77 -7.34
CA PHE A 58 -31.61 3.64 -5.94
C PHE A 58 -31.92 4.99 -5.30
N THR A 59 -31.19 6.04 -5.66
CA THR A 59 -31.47 7.40 -5.18
C THR A 59 -32.80 7.89 -5.72
N ASP A 60 -33.10 7.67 -6.98
CA ASP A 60 -34.37 8.07 -7.60
C ASP A 60 -35.56 7.21 -7.14
N LEU A 61 -35.33 5.94 -6.84
CA LEU A 61 -36.34 5.05 -6.30
C LEU A 61 -36.84 5.50 -4.93
N PHE A 62 -35.92 5.97 -4.07
CA PHE A 62 -36.23 6.37 -2.69
C PHE A 62 -36.48 7.86 -2.53
N PHE A 63 -35.91 8.70 -3.39
CA PHE A 63 -36.04 10.15 -3.38
C PHE A 63 -36.52 10.61 -4.78
N SER A 64 -37.83 10.67 -5.00
CA SER A 64 -38.44 10.87 -6.33
C SER A 64 -37.92 12.11 -7.09
N ASN A 65 -37.97 12.02 -8.44
CA ASN A 65 -37.37 12.91 -9.44
C ASN A 65 -37.80 14.39 -9.46
N ASN A 66 -38.62 14.88 -8.55
CA ASN A 66 -39.19 16.23 -8.60
C ASN A 66 -38.35 17.30 -7.88
N ILE A 67 -37.08 17.02 -7.56
CA ILE A 67 -36.27 17.94 -6.77
C ILE A 67 -35.12 18.48 -7.60
N THR A 68 -35.40 19.51 -8.37
CA THR A 68 -34.46 20.27 -9.21
C THR A 68 -33.57 21.26 -8.46
N SER A 69 -33.55 21.29 -7.16
CA SER A 69 -32.70 22.24 -6.41
C SER A 69 -32.33 21.75 -5.03
N GLY A 70 -31.05 21.60 -4.82
CA GLY A 70 -30.26 21.70 -3.57
C GLY A 70 -30.72 21.05 -2.26
N ASN A 71 -31.95 20.60 -2.13
CA ASN A 71 -32.52 20.05 -0.90
C ASN A 71 -33.38 18.81 -1.17
N LYS A 72 -32.79 17.80 -1.78
CA LYS A 72 -33.45 16.51 -2.11
C LYS A 72 -34.17 15.84 -0.92
N PHE A 73 -33.88 16.24 0.32
CA PHE A 73 -34.39 15.60 1.52
C PHE A 73 -35.46 16.39 2.28
N LYS A 74 -35.75 17.65 1.93
CA LYS A 74 -36.68 18.51 2.70
C LYS A 74 -38.18 18.20 2.50
N ASP A 75 -38.52 17.57 1.39
CA ASP A 75 -39.96 17.40 1.00
C ASP A 75 -40.57 16.09 1.45
N TYR A 76 -39.83 15.23 2.17
CA TYR A 76 -40.33 13.96 2.66
C TYR A 76 -40.86 14.05 4.07
N THR A 77 -41.86 13.16 4.39
CA THR A 77 -42.34 13.03 5.75
C THR A 77 -41.16 12.64 6.66
N TRP A 78 -41.04 13.25 7.82
CA TRP A 78 -40.00 13.03 8.79
C TRP A 78 -39.78 11.57 9.15
N VAL A 79 -40.90 10.77 9.22
CA VAL A 79 -40.85 9.34 9.48
C VAL A 79 -40.08 8.59 8.40
N PHE A 80 -40.29 8.94 7.14
CA PHE A 80 -39.62 8.29 6.01
C PHE A 80 -38.09 8.57 6.06
N LEU A 81 -37.70 9.82 6.27
CA LEU A 81 -36.29 10.19 6.37
C LEU A 81 -35.57 9.48 7.53
N VAL A 82 -36.26 9.25 8.66
CA VAL A 82 -35.66 8.56 9.81
C VAL A 82 -35.50 7.06 9.58
N ILE A 83 -36.51 6.42 8.92
CA ILE A 83 -36.52 4.96 8.77
C ILE A 83 -35.71 4.49 7.55
N LEU A 84 -35.64 5.27 6.49
CA LEU A 84 -35.05 4.86 5.21
C LEU A 84 -33.58 4.38 5.31
N PRO A 85 -32.67 5.06 6.01
CA PRO A 85 -31.30 4.57 6.17
C PRO A 85 -31.23 3.22 6.87
N SER A 86 -32.16 2.98 7.83
CA SER A 86 -32.23 1.69 8.54
C SER A 86 -32.58 0.54 7.62
N ILE A 87 -33.55 0.75 6.73
CA ILE A 87 -33.95 -0.24 5.72
C ILE A 87 -32.76 -0.56 4.82
N GLY A 88 -32.03 0.47 4.32
CA GLY A 88 -30.86 0.29 3.50
C GLY A 88 -29.76 -0.52 4.20
N PHE A 89 -29.46 -0.19 5.45
CA PHE A 89 -28.41 -0.91 6.22
C PHE A 89 -28.80 -2.36 6.50
N ILE A 90 -30.08 -2.65 6.79
CA ILE A 90 -30.57 -4.03 6.99
C ILE A 90 -30.46 -4.83 5.70
N ILE A 91 -30.90 -4.28 4.56
CA ILE A 91 -30.78 -4.93 3.24
C ILE A 91 -29.28 -5.21 2.92
N THR A 92 -28.40 -4.25 3.16
CA THR A 92 -26.96 -4.41 2.99
C THR A 92 -26.43 -5.58 3.81
N GLN A 93 -26.79 -5.68 5.10
CA GLN A 93 -26.35 -6.78 5.96
C GLN A 93 -26.94 -8.14 5.54
N LEU A 94 -28.16 -8.18 5.02
CA LEU A 94 -28.74 -9.38 4.45
C LEU A 94 -28.00 -9.87 3.22
N LEU A 95 -27.70 -8.99 2.27
CA LEU A 95 -26.97 -9.33 1.05
C LEU A 95 -25.57 -9.86 1.36
N ILE A 96 -24.83 -9.22 2.27
CA ILE A 96 -23.51 -9.69 2.71
C ILE A 96 -23.58 -11.10 3.31
N GLN A 97 -24.63 -11.39 4.08
CA GLN A 97 -24.83 -12.69 4.68
C GLN A 97 -25.19 -13.76 3.66
N VAL A 98 -26.14 -13.48 2.77
CA VAL A 98 -26.61 -14.43 1.74
C VAL A 98 -25.46 -14.80 0.79
N LEU A 99 -24.67 -13.83 0.39
CA LEU A 99 -23.52 -14.05 -0.50
C LEU A 99 -22.27 -14.59 0.24
N SER A 100 -22.39 -14.85 1.54
CA SER A 100 -21.34 -15.45 2.41
C SER A 100 -19.97 -14.81 2.26
N ILE A 101 -19.92 -13.49 2.10
CA ILE A 101 -18.67 -12.76 1.89
C ILE A 101 -17.91 -12.65 3.21
N LYS A 102 -16.86 -13.44 3.35
CA LYS A 102 -15.90 -13.36 4.47
C LYS A 102 -14.78 -12.36 4.15
N ALA A 103 -15.12 -11.13 3.81
CA ALA A 103 -14.11 -10.08 3.70
C ALA A 103 -13.66 -9.66 5.10
N LYS A 104 -12.33 -9.57 5.31
CA LYS A 104 -11.78 -9.09 6.60
C LYS A 104 -11.88 -7.56 6.71
N MET A 105 -11.93 -6.87 5.56
CA MET A 105 -11.96 -5.42 5.41
C MET A 105 -12.86 -5.04 4.24
N HIS A 106 -13.07 -3.74 4.05
CA HIS A 106 -13.92 -3.19 2.98
C HIS A 106 -13.16 -2.15 2.17
N GLY A 107 -13.59 -1.94 0.92
CA GLY A 107 -13.10 -0.90 0.03
C GLY A 107 -11.60 -0.95 -0.20
N VAL A 108 -10.97 0.22 -0.12
CA VAL A 108 -9.55 0.43 -0.39
C VAL A 108 -8.65 -0.44 0.50
N SER A 109 -8.98 -0.56 1.79
CA SER A 109 -8.22 -1.40 2.73
C SER A 109 -8.18 -2.87 2.30
N GLN A 110 -9.29 -3.38 1.73
CA GLN A 110 -9.35 -4.75 1.20
C GLN A 110 -8.51 -4.91 -0.07
N VAL A 111 -8.46 -3.88 -0.92
CA VAL A 111 -7.58 -3.86 -2.11
C VAL A 111 -6.12 -3.90 -1.69
N ILE A 112 -5.70 -3.02 -0.77
CA ILE A 112 -4.35 -2.99 -0.22
C ILE A 112 -3.99 -4.35 0.39
N TYR A 113 -4.87 -4.92 1.21
CA TYR A 113 -4.71 -6.27 1.77
C TYR A 113 -4.49 -7.33 0.69
N SER A 114 -5.30 -7.30 -0.38
CA SER A 114 -5.21 -8.27 -1.46
C SER A 114 -3.91 -8.12 -2.26
N ILE A 115 -3.46 -6.90 -2.50
CA ILE A 115 -2.21 -6.64 -3.24
C ILE A 115 -1.00 -7.01 -2.41
N LEU A 116 -0.92 -6.60 -1.14
CA LEU A 116 0.23 -6.86 -0.28
C LEU A 116 0.35 -8.32 0.14
N LEU A 117 -0.77 -8.98 0.48
CA LEU A 117 -0.76 -10.28 1.12
C LEU A 117 -1.33 -11.42 0.28
N LYS A 118 -1.97 -11.12 -0.87
CA LYS A 118 -2.56 -12.12 -1.77
C LYS A 118 -2.12 -11.92 -3.23
N HIS A 119 -1.01 -11.22 -3.45
CA HIS A 119 -0.46 -10.96 -4.79
C HIS A 119 -1.50 -10.44 -5.81
N GLY A 120 -2.43 -9.59 -5.35
CA GLY A 120 -3.46 -9.00 -6.21
C GLY A 120 -4.63 -9.92 -6.52
N LEU A 121 -4.73 -11.10 -5.88
CA LEU A 121 -5.88 -11.99 -6.09
C LEU A 121 -7.12 -11.51 -5.34
N ILE A 122 -8.17 -11.22 -6.11
CA ILE A 122 -9.46 -10.74 -5.63
C ILE A 122 -10.56 -11.68 -6.17
N LYS A 123 -11.43 -12.19 -5.29
CA LYS A 123 -12.58 -13.00 -5.68
C LYS A 123 -13.63 -12.10 -6.34
N PRO A 124 -14.12 -12.38 -7.56
CA PRO A 124 -14.98 -11.48 -8.34
C PRO A 124 -16.27 -11.05 -7.62
N ILE A 125 -16.87 -11.97 -6.88
CA ILE A 125 -18.14 -11.72 -6.19
C ILE A 125 -18.06 -10.62 -5.13
N ALA A 126 -16.89 -10.45 -4.48
CA ALA A 126 -16.75 -9.49 -3.37
C ALA A 126 -16.84 -8.03 -3.83
N PRO A 127 -16.09 -7.57 -4.88
CA PRO A 127 -16.25 -6.21 -5.40
C PRO A 127 -17.64 -5.91 -5.93
N ILE A 128 -18.27 -6.85 -6.64
CA ILE A 128 -19.64 -6.69 -7.17
C ILE A 128 -20.64 -6.51 -6.03
N THR A 129 -20.54 -7.34 -4.99
CA THR A 129 -21.43 -7.21 -3.83
C THR A 129 -21.22 -5.88 -3.11
N GLU A 130 -19.97 -5.46 -2.94
CA GLU A 130 -19.66 -4.17 -2.32
C GLU A 130 -20.21 -3.01 -3.16
N GLY A 131 -20.14 -3.07 -4.47
CA GLY A 131 -20.75 -2.10 -5.38
C GLY A 131 -22.26 -1.97 -5.16
N ILE A 132 -22.97 -3.09 -5.18
CA ILE A 132 -24.43 -3.12 -5.00
C ILE A 132 -24.84 -2.66 -3.59
N THR A 133 -24.18 -3.17 -2.56
CA THR A 133 -24.51 -2.80 -1.16
C THR A 133 -24.20 -1.35 -0.86
N SER A 134 -23.14 -0.79 -1.45
CA SER A 134 -22.83 0.63 -1.33
C SER A 134 -23.85 1.49 -2.08
N ALA A 135 -24.30 1.08 -3.26
CA ALA A 135 -25.34 1.79 -4.00
C ALA A 135 -26.64 1.86 -3.20
N ILE A 136 -27.05 0.76 -2.56
CA ILE A 136 -28.21 0.73 -1.66
C ILE A 136 -28.00 1.65 -0.46
N THR A 137 -26.83 1.58 0.19
CA THR A 137 -26.51 2.43 1.35
C THR A 137 -26.56 3.91 0.98
N ILE A 138 -25.96 4.31 -0.14
CA ILE A 138 -25.94 5.71 -0.63
C ILE A 138 -27.35 6.13 -1.03
N GLY A 139 -28.06 5.31 -1.81
CA GLY A 139 -29.42 5.57 -2.29
C GLY A 139 -30.46 5.68 -1.18
N THR A 140 -30.20 5.13 0.01
CA THR A 140 -31.05 5.28 1.19
C THR A 140 -30.62 6.38 2.15
N GLY A 141 -29.66 7.25 1.74
CA GLY A 141 -29.20 8.39 2.52
C GLY A 141 -27.99 8.12 3.41
N GLY A 142 -27.32 6.97 3.30
CA GLY A 142 -26.09 6.66 4.04
C GLY A 142 -24.98 7.67 3.75
N SER A 143 -24.28 8.13 4.80
CA SER A 143 -23.24 9.16 4.72
C SER A 143 -21.91 8.56 4.28
N VAL A 144 -21.79 8.13 3.03
CA VAL A 144 -20.60 7.47 2.43
C VAL A 144 -20.52 7.79 0.94
N GLY A 145 -19.34 7.51 0.34
CA GLY A 145 -19.08 7.77 -1.07
C GLY A 145 -19.00 6.50 -1.93
N PRO A 146 -19.11 6.62 -3.27
CA PRO A 146 -19.03 5.53 -4.23
C PRO A 146 -17.59 5.10 -4.55
N GLU A 147 -16.56 5.88 -4.17
CA GLU A 147 -15.21 5.72 -4.65
C GLU A 147 -14.53 4.44 -4.12
N GLY A 148 -14.80 4.07 -2.88
CA GLY A 148 -14.32 2.81 -2.31
C GLY A 148 -14.73 1.59 -3.13
N PRO A 149 -16.04 1.43 -3.40
CA PRO A 149 -16.57 0.41 -4.32
C PRO A 149 -15.98 0.48 -5.73
N ALA A 150 -15.83 1.68 -6.31
CA ALA A 150 -15.24 1.86 -7.64
C ALA A 150 -13.79 1.34 -7.71
N ILE A 151 -12.97 1.69 -6.70
CA ILE A 151 -11.59 1.21 -6.55
C ILE A 151 -11.57 -0.32 -6.45
N TYR A 152 -12.48 -0.90 -5.66
CA TYR A 152 -12.50 -2.33 -5.45
C TYR A 152 -13.01 -3.10 -6.69
N LEU A 153 -14.00 -2.56 -7.41
CA LEU A 153 -14.46 -3.11 -8.70
C LEU A 153 -13.33 -3.10 -9.73
N GLY A 154 -12.62 -1.97 -9.87
CA GLY A 154 -11.50 -1.86 -10.79
C GLY A 154 -10.36 -2.82 -10.44
N ALA A 155 -9.97 -2.92 -9.17
CA ALA A 155 -8.98 -3.87 -8.70
C ALA A 155 -9.42 -5.33 -8.97
N GLY A 156 -10.70 -5.63 -8.78
CA GLY A 156 -11.29 -6.93 -9.09
C GLY A 156 -11.19 -7.28 -10.57
N ILE A 157 -11.47 -6.33 -11.46
CA ILE A 157 -11.33 -6.49 -12.91
C ILE A 157 -9.86 -6.76 -13.28
N GLY A 158 -8.92 -5.97 -12.75
CA GLY A 158 -7.48 -6.19 -12.96
C GLY A 158 -7.05 -7.59 -12.52
N SER A 159 -7.54 -8.08 -11.38
CA SER A 159 -7.29 -9.43 -10.87
C SER A 159 -7.87 -10.52 -11.78
N ILE A 160 -9.11 -10.36 -12.26
CA ILE A 160 -9.78 -11.32 -13.15
C ILE A 160 -9.04 -11.44 -14.48
N ILE A 161 -8.71 -10.31 -15.11
CA ILE A 161 -7.97 -10.27 -16.37
C ILE A 161 -6.60 -10.94 -16.20
N SER A 162 -5.88 -10.63 -15.14
CA SER A 162 -4.60 -11.26 -14.83
C SER A 162 -4.71 -12.79 -14.71
N LYS A 163 -5.79 -13.28 -14.09
CA LYS A 163 -6.04 -14.71 -13.93
C LYS A 163 -6.38 -15.39 -15.25
N ILE A 164 -7.23 -14.76 -16.08
CA ILE A 164 -7.62 -15.29 -17.42
C ILE A 164 -6.38 -15.47 -18.30
N PHE A 165 -5.45 -14.51 -18.26
CA PHE A 165 -4.24 -14.53 -19.08
C PHE A 165 -3.03 -15.18 -18.40
N ASN A 166 -3.20 -15.82 -17.25
CA ASN A 166 -2.15 -16.50 -16.46
C ASN A 166 -0.91 -15.62 -16.23
N VAL A 167 -1.12 -14.36 -15.86
CA VAL A 167 -0.05 -13.41 -15.61
C VAL A 167 0.65 -13.76 -14.28
N ASN A 168 1.96 -13.53 -14.20
CA ASN A 168 2.70 -13.80 -12.99
C ASN A 168 2.22 -12.93 -11.78
N PRO A 169 2.45 -13.36 -10.53
CA PRO A 169 1.91 -12.68 -9.35
C PRO A 169 2.27 -11.19 -9.24
N ARG A 170 3.50 -10.80 -9.60
CA ARG A 170 3.94 -9.40 -9.56
C ARG A 170 3.17 -8.53 -10.57
N ARG A 171 2.95 -9.02 -11.76
CA ARG A 171 2.15 -8.33 -12.79
C ARG A 171 0.67 -8.29 -12.41
N MET A 172 0.14 -9.33 -11.76
CA MET A 172 -1.22 -9.34 -11.23
C MET A 172 -1.41 -8.22 -10.20
N GLN A 173 -0.44 -8.00 -9.29
CA GLN A 173 -0.46 -6.86 -8.36
C GLN A 173 -0.54 -5.53 -9.09
N ILE A 174 0.29 -5.35 -10.13
CA ILE A 174 0.31 -4.11 -10.94
C ILE A 174 -1.02 -3.89 -11.67
N LEU A 175 -1.58 -4.93 -12.32
CA LEU A 175 -2.85 -4.81 -13.05
C LEU A 175 -4.03 -4.62 -12.11
N ALA A 176 -4.04 -5.23 -10.91
CA ALA A 176 -5.05 -4.97 -9.89
C ALA A 176 -4.97 -3.53 -9.37
N ALA A 177 -3.76 -3.01 -9.13
CA ALA A 177 -3.56 -1.61 -8.75
C ALA A 177 -3.92 -0.64 -9.89
N ALA A 178 -3.59 -0.98 -11.14
CA ALA A 178 -3.98 -0.22 -12.32
C ALA A 178 -5.52 -0.13 -12.45
N GLY A 179 -6.23 -1.24 -12.20
CA GLY A 179 -7.68 -1.27 -12.11
C GLY A 179 -8.23 -0.40 -10.98
N ALA A 180 -7.59 -0.44 -9.80
CA ALA A 180 -7.96 0.42 -8.67
C ALA A 180 -7.85 1.92 -9.01
N GLY A 181 -6.71 2.33 -9.61
CA GLY A 181 -6.50 3.70 -10.09
C GLY A 181 -7.48 4.09 -11.20
N ALA A 182 -7.78 3.16 -12.11
CA ALA A 182 -8.77 3.35 -13.17
C ALA A 182 -10.18 3.60 -12.61
N GLY A 183 -10.55 2.94 -11.49
CA GLY A 183 -11.82 3.19 -10.79
C GLY A 183 -11.94 4.62 -10.28
N ILE A 184 -10.90 5.15 -9.61
CA ILE A 184 -10.86 6.56 -9.19
C ILE A 184 -10.87 7.51 -10.40
N ALA A 185 -10.05 7.20 -11.41
CA ALA A 185 -9.92 8.03 -12.59
C ALA A 185 -11.25 8.20 -13.32
N ALA A 186 -12.04 7.12 -13.44
CA ALA A 186 -13.37 7.15 -14.04
C ALA A 186 -14.39 7.87 -13.16
N ALA A 187 -14.36 7.64 -11.84
CA ALA A 187 -15.31 8.24 -10.88
C ALA A 187 -15.20 9.77 -10.82
N PHE A 188 -13.97 10.28 -10.84
CA PHE A 188 -13.71 11.72 -10.70
C PHE A 188 -13.35 12.42 -12.01
N ASN A 189 -13.27 11.72 -13.11
CA ASN A 189 -12.78 12.27 -14.38
C ASN A 189 -11.32 12.80 -14.28
N ALA A 190 -10.50 12.13 -13.45
CA ALA A 190 -9.19 12.55 -12.99
C ALA A 190 -8.11 11.47 -13.23
N PRO A 191 -7.59 11.31 -14.47
CA PRO A 191 -6.70 10.22 -14.83
C PRO A 191 -5.34 10.29 -14.14
N ILE A 192 -4.76 11.48 -13.96
CA ILE A 192 -3.44 11.64 -13.32
C ILE A 192 -3.55 11.34 -11.82
N ALA A 193 -4.57 11.88 -11.16
CA ALA A 193 -4.80 11.63 -9.74
C ALA A 193 -5.12 10.14 -9.47
N GLY A 194 -5.89 9.48 -10.35
CA GLY A 194 -6.14 8.04 -10.26
C GLY A 194 -4.86 7.21 -10.40
N ALA A 195 -3.96 7.60 -11.32
CA ALA A 195 -2.67 6.93 -11.46
C ALA A 195 -1.78 7.12 -10.23
N LEU A 196 -1.71 8.35 -9.70
CA LEU A 196 -0.94 8.64 -8.49
C LEU A 196 -1.52 7.94 -7.26
N PHE A 197 -2.84 7.87 -7.12
CA PHE A 197 -3.50 7.10 -6.07
C PHE A 197 -3.08 5.62 -6.06
N ALA A 198 -3.07 4.99 -7.24
CA ALA A 198 -2.66 3.60 -7.36
C ALA A 198 -1.21 3.39 -6.94
N ILE A 199 -0.32 4.34 -7.22
CA ILE A 199 1.10 4.25 -6.92
C ILE A 199 1.40 4.65 -5.47
N GLU A 200 0.87 5.79 -5.02
CA GLU A 200 1.17 6.35 -3.71
C GLU A 200 0.49 5.58 -2.56
N ILE A 201 -0.73 5.05 -2.79
CA ILE A 201 -1.54 4.43 -1.74
C ILE A 201 -1.64 2.91 -1.87
N ILE A 202 -1.81 2.39 -3.10
CA ILE A 202 -2.07 0.97 -3.31
C ILE A 202 -0.78 0.16 -3.45
N LEU A 203 0.12 0.59 -4.35
CA LEU A 203 1.41 -0.09 -4.57
C LEU A 203 2.48 0.35 -3.58
N MET A 204 2.44 1.61 -3.13
CA MET A 204 3.45 2.25 -2.27
C MET A 204 4.87 2.18 -2.86
N ASP A 205 4.97 2.16 -4.19
CA ASP A 205 6.19 1.94 -4.95
C ASP A 205 6.18 2.74 -6.26
N PHE A 206 7.21 3.57 -6.48
CA PHE A 206 7.32 4.50 -7.62
C PHE A 206 8.25 3.97 -8.72
N HIS A 207 8.09 2.73 -9.15
CA HIS A 207 8.86 2.22 -10.28
C HIS A 207 8.25 2.62 -11.63
N PHE A 208 9.09 3.13 -12.55
CA PHE A 208 8.68 3.64 -13.87
C PHE A 208 7.84 2.64 -14.68
N ASN A 209 8.22 1.36 -14.67
CA ASN A 209 7.50 0.32 -15.41
C ASN A 209 6.08 0.10 -14.88
N GLN A 210 5.86 0.25 -13.58
CA GLN A 210 4.54 0.13 -12.95
C GLN A 210 3.69 1.37 -13.27
N PHE A 211 4.31 2.56 -13.23
CA PHE A 211 3.67 3.82 -13.54
C PHE A 211 3.02 3.82 -14.92
N SER A 212 3.74 3.38 -15.95
CA SER A 212 3.25 3.36 -17.33
C SER A 212 2.00 2.49 -17.50
N VAL A 213 1.96 1.30 -16.86
CA VAL A 213 0.81 0.38 -16.90
C VAL A 213 -0.42 1.03 -16.26
N VAL A 214 -0.23 1.66 -15.10
CA VAL A 214 -1.30 2.33 -14.35
C VAL A 214 -1.85 3.52 -15.14
N VAL A 215 -0.98 4.38 -15.70
CA VAL A 215 -1.40 5.54 -16.51
C VAL A 215 -2.24 5.11 -17.70
N ILE A 216 -1.83 4.07 -18.42
CA ILE A 216 -2.62 3.55 -19.55
C ILE A 216 -4.03 3.16 -19.08
N ALA A 217 -4.16 2.40 -18.00
CA ALA A 217 -5.46 1.96 -17.50
C ALA A 217 -6.34 3.15 -17.07
N THR A 218 -5.77 4.14 -16.37
CA THR A 218 -6.52 5.31 -15.89
C THR A 218 -7.01 6.19 -17.05
N VAL A 219 -6.17 6.38 -18.08
CA VAL A 219 -6.54 7.16 -19.27
C VAL A 219 -7.70 6.51 -20.04
N PHE A 220 -7.64 5.19 -20.27
CA PHE A 220 -8.72 4.49 -20.98
C PHE A 220 -10.00 4.40 -20.15
N ALA A 221 -9.93 4.29 -18.84
CA ALA A 221 -11.10 4.34 -17.97
C ALA A 221 -11.78 5.72 -17.98
N THR A 222 -10.97 6.78 -17.90
CA THR A 222 -11.46 8.16 -18.03
C THR A 222 -12.05 8.43 -19.41
N PHE A 223 -11.43 7.89 -20.46
CA PHE A 223 -11.99 8.00 -21.82
C PHE A 223 -13.41 7.42 -21.90
N VAL A 224 -13.64 6.25 -21.33
CA VAL A 224 -14.99 5.63 -21.28
C VAL A 224 -15.95 6.51 -20.49
N SER A 225 -15.54 6.93 -19.28
CA SER A 225 -16.37 7.79 -18.42
C SER A 225 -16.76 9.09 -19.12
N ARG A 226 -15.80 9.79 -19.74
CA ARG A 226 -16.06 11.02 -20.50
C ARG A 226 -16.97 10.81 -21.69
N SER A 227 -16.79 9.72 -22.41
CA SER A 227 -17.59 9.43 -23.61
C SER A 227 -19.07 9.17 -23.27
N LEU A 228 -19.36 8.62 -22.11
CA LEU A 228 -20.71 8.23 -21.72
C LEU A 228 -21.39 9.26 -20.78
N LEU A 229 -20.63 9.90 -19.89
CA LEU A 229 -21.16 10.82 -18.88
C LEU A 229 -20.81 12.30 -19.16
N GLY A 230 -19.96 12.57 -20.15
CA GLY A 230 -19.50 13.92 -20.50
C GLY A 230 -18.22 14.36 -19.77
N ASP A 231 -17.55 15.37 -20.31
CA ASP A 231 -16.32 15.96 -19.75
C ASP A 231 -16.63 17.19 -18.88
N VAL A 232 -17.30 16.97 -17.77
CA VAL A 232 -17.62 18.06 -16.84
C VAL A 232 -16.66 17.97 -15.65
N ALA A 233 -15.98 19.10 -15.34
CA ALA A 233 -15.21 19.20 -14.11
C ALA A 233 -16.17 19.22 -12.92
N SER A 234 -15.86 18.47 -11.86
CA SER A 234 -16.75 18.34 -10.71
C SER A 234 -16.95 19.66 -9.97
N PHE A 235 -15.92 20.54 -9.94
CA PHE A 235 -15.93 21.80 -9.20
C PHE A 235 -15.30 22.95 -9.99
N SER A 236 -15.75 23.21 -11.24
CA SER A 236 -15.17 24.17 -12.18
C SER A 236 -15.55 25.64 -11.93
N SER A 237 -16.39 25.93 -10.93
CA SER A 237 -16.97 27.25 -10.73
C SER A 237 -16.03 28.27 -10.07
N VAL A 238 -14.89 27.85 -9.51
CA VAL A 238 -14.00 28.74 -8.75
C VAL A 238 -12.80 29.13 -9.58
N GLN A 239 -12.74 30.41 -9.93
CA GLN A 239 -11.56 31.03 -10.50
C GLN A 239 -10.75 31.68 -9.37
N TYR A 240 -9.57 31.14 -9.09
CA TYR A 240 -8.68 31.66 -8.06
C TYR A 240 -7.42 32.22 -8.69
N GLN A 241 -6.98 33.37 -8.16
CA GLN A 241 -5.68 33.96 -8.43
C GLN A 241 -5.05 34.40 -7.12
N LEU A 242 -3.77 34.10 -6.94
CA LEU A 242 -3.02 34.55 -5.76
C LEU A 242 -2.89 36.09 -5.79
N HIS A 243 -3.39 36.76 -4.76
CA HIS A 243 -3.36 38.21 -4.67
C HIS A 243 -2.15 38.72 -3.91
N ASN A 244 -1.76 38.02 -2.83
CA ASN A 244 -0.67 38.44 -1.96
C ASN A 244 0.13 37.24 -1.44
N GLY A 245 1.46 37.40 -1.30
CA GLY A 245 2.31 36.35 -0.72
C GLY A 245 1.99 35.99 0.74
N PHE A 246 1.34 36.85 1.50
CA PHE A 246 0.88 36.55 2.88
C PHE A 246 -0.27 35.52 2.92
N GLU A 247 -0.99 35.29 1.83
CA GLU A 247 -1.99 34.21 1.74
C GLU A 247 -1.38 32.84 2.04
N PHE A 248 -0.10 32.63 1.74
CA PHE A 248 0.59 31.36 2.07
C PHE A 248 0.60 31.06 3.57
N LEU A 249 0.61 32.09 4.42
CA LEU A 249 0.50 31.90 5.88
C LEU A 249 -0.89 31.38 6.24
N LEU A 250 -1.94 31.89 5.60
CA LEU A 250 -3.32 31.46 5.84
C LEU A 250 -3.52 30.00 5.36
N PHE A 251 -2.92 29.62 4.24
CA PHE A 251 -2.93 28.22 3.76
C PHE A 251 -2.17 27.30 4.71
N ALA A 252 -1.07 27.77 5.30
CA ALA A 252 -0.35 27.00 6.31
C ALA A 252 -1.20 26.77 7.57
N VAL A 253 -1.91 27.80 8.04
CA VAL A 253 -2.85 27.68 9.17
C VAL A 253 -3.97 26.70 8.84
N LEU A 254 -4.58 26.80 7.65
CA LEU A 254 -5.59 25.83 7.19
C LEU A 254 -5.02 24.42 7.15
N GLY A 255 -3.77 24.25 6.72
CA GLY A 255 -3.06 22.97 6.71
C GLY A 255 -2.91 22.36 8.11
N VAL A 256 -2.57 23.15 9.12
CA VAL A 256 -2.49 22.70 10.51
C VAL A 256 -3.85 22.17 10.99
N PHE A 257 -4.92 22.94 10.81
CA PHE A 257 -6.26 22.51 11.21
C PHE A 257 -6.77 21.32 10.40
N SER A 258 -6.46 21.24 9.11
CA SER A 258 -6.76 20.08 8.27
C SER A 258 -6.09 18.81 8.81
N GLY A 259 -4.83 18.89 9.26
CA GLY A 259 -4.13 17.77 9.89
C GLY A 259 -4.75 17.34 11.23
N LEU A 260 -5.17 18.28 12.05
CA LEU A 260 -5.85 18.01 13.32
C LEU A 260 -7.21 17.35 13.12
N VAL A 261 -8.02 17.86 12.17
CA VAL A 261 -9.33 17.28 11.84
C VAL A 261 -9.18 15.91 11.18
N SER A 262 -8.17 15.71 10.34
CA SER A 262 -7.85 14.39 9.78
C SER A 262 -7.52 13.36 10.87
N PHE A 263 -6.69 13.73 11.84
CA PHE A 263 -6.41 12.88 13.01
C PHE A 263 -7.68 12.56 13.79
N LEU A 264 -8.51 13.57 14.05
CA LEU A 264 -9.79 13.38 14.74
C LEU A 264 -10.70 12.41 13.98
N PHE A 265 -10.82 12.57 12.68
CA PHE A 265 -11.65 11.70 11.84
C PHE A 265 -11.17 10.25 11.87
N ILE A 266 -9.87 10.00 11.65
CA ILE A 266 -9.30 8.65 11.68
C ILE A 266 -9.55 8.01 13.05
N LYS A 267 -9.20 8.72 14.12
CA LYS A 267 -9.33 8.22 15.50
C LYS A 267 -10.78 7.94 15.88
N PHE A 268 -11.69 8.86 15.54
CA PHE A 268 -13.10 8.74 15.88
C PHE A 268 -13.77 7.58 15.12
N LEU A 269 -13.51 7.42 13.82
CA LEU A 269 -14.03 6.33 13.01
C LEU A 269 -13.73 4.96 13.64
N TYR A 270 -12.46 4.71 13.93
CA TYR A 270 -12.06 3.41 14.46
C TYR A 270 -12.37 3.23 15.95
N TRP A 271 -12.45 4.32 16.72
CA TRP A 271 -12.95 4.26 18.07
C TRP A 271 -14.44 3.87 18.13
N LEU A 272 -15.28 4.49 17.27
CA LEU A 272 -16.70 4.18 17.21
C LEU A 272 -16.94 2.75 16.69
N GLU A 273 -16.18 2.31 15.70
CA GLU A 273 -16.23 0.93 15.20
C GLU A 273 -15.92 -0.08 16.31
N ASP A 274 -14.84 0.14 17.06
CA ASP A 274 -14.46 -0.72 18.19
C ASP A 274 -15.51 -0.67 19.31
N PHE A 275 -16.02 0.51 19.64
CA PHE A 275 -17.06 0.68 20.64
C PHE A 275 -18.32 -0.12 20.28
N ILE A 276 -18.79 -0.01 19.05
CA ILE A 276 -19.99 -0.73 18.57
C ILE A 276 -19.72 -2.24 18.50
N LYS A 277 -18.52 -2.66 18.09
CA LYS A 277 -18.16 -4.09 18.00
C LYS A 277 -18.01 -4.75 19.37
N THR A 278 -17.36 -4.08 20.32
CA THR A 278 -16.96 -4.68 21.60
C THR A 278 -17.97 -4.48 22.72
N LYS A 279 -18.55 -3.27 22.84
CA LYS A 279 -19.43 -2.91 23.96
C LYS A 279 -20.93 -3.17 23.64
N LEU A 280 -21.36 -2.90 22.41
CA LEU A 280 -22.72 -3.18 22.00
C LEU A 280 -22.83 -4.62 21.48
N ARG A 281 -22.96 -5.60 22.40
CA ARG A 281 -23.12 -7.04 22.07
C ARG A 281 -24.52 -7.37 21.51
N ILE A 282 -25.05 -6.53 20.62
CA ILE A 282 -26.36 -6.70 19.99
C ILE A 282 -26.21 -7.32 18.59
N ASN A 283 -27.28 -7.89 18.07
CA ASN A 283 -27.33 -8.49 16.75
C ASN A 283 -26.97 -7.44 15.67
N LYS A 284 -26.30 -7.87 14.60
CA LYS A 284 -25.90 -7.01 13.48
C LYS A 284 -27.09 -6.27 12.84
N TYR A 285 -28.27 -6.89 12.75
CA TYR A 285 -29.47 -6.26 12.22
C TYR A 285 -30.02 -5.15 13.14
N LEU A 286 -29.91 -5.35 14.45
CA LEU A 286 -30.30 -4.33 15.42
C LEU A 286 -29.33 -3.15 15.42
N LYS A 287 -28.03 -3.41 15.18
CA LYS A 287 -27.04 -2.34 14.96
C LYS A 287 -27.39 -1.52 13.72
N ALA A 288 -27.74 -2.18 12.62
CA ALA A 288 -28.16 -1.56 11.37
C ALA A 288 -29.40 -0.69 11.55
N LEU A 289 -30.41 -1.23 12.27
CA LEU A 289 -31.62 -0.51 12.59
C LEU A 289 -31.34 0.76 13.41
N LEU A 290 -30.68 0.62 14.54
CA LEU A 290 -30.43 1.74 15.46
C LEU A 290 -29.50 2.80 14.83
N GLY A 291 -28.45 2.37 14.11
CA GLY A 291 -27.56 3.28 13.42
C GLY A 291 -28.26 4.05 12.30
N GLY A 292 -29.11 3.39 11.53
CA GLY A 292 -29.91 4.03 10.48
C GLY A 292 -30.93 5.02 11.04
N ILE A 293 -31.65 4.66 12.13
CA ILE A 293 -32.58 5.59 12.81
C ILE A 293 -31.82 6.83 13.30
N LEU A 294 -30.65 6.65 13.94
CA LEU A 294 -29.88 7.76 14.47
C LEU A 294 -29.36 8.66 13.33
N LEU A 295 -28.88 8.06 12.22
CA LEU A 295 -28.48 8.80 11.03
C LEU A 295 -29.66 9.61 10.46
N GLY A 296 -30.84 8.99 10.31
CA GLY A 296 -32.01 9.64 9.78
C GLY A 296 -32.53 10.77 10.70
N ALA A 297 -32.48 10.58 12.03
CA ALA A 297 -32.80 11.61 13.00
C ALA A 297 -31.87 12.85 12.93
N ILE A 298 -30.58 12.62 12.73
CA ILE A 298 -29.61 13.72 12.50
C ILE A 298 -29.91 14.39 11.16
N GLY A 299 -30.19 13.61 10.12
CA GLY A 299 -30.53 14.10 8.79
C GLY A 299 -31.81 14.96 8.75
N LEU A 300 -32.75 14.80 9.68
CA LEU A 300 -33.88 15.71 9.84
C LEU A 300 -33.46 17.12 10.24
N ILE A 301 -32.48 17.21 11.14
CA ILE A 301 -31.99 18.50 11.66
C ILE A 301 -31.01 19.11 10.67
N LEU A 302 -30.16 18.27 10.07
CA LEU A 302 -29.04 18.67 9.22
C LEU A 302 -29.01 17.77 7.96
N PRO A 303 -29.85 18.05 6.95
CA PRO A 303 -29.95 17.23 5.74
C PRO A 303 -28.64 17.07 4.98
N GLU A 304 -27.72 18.02 5.11
CA GLU A 304 -26.42 18.07 4.48
C GLU A 304 -25.48 16.91 4.90
N VAL A 305 -25.80 16.19 5.97
CA VAL A 305 -25.01 15.01 6.38
C VAL A 305 -25.36 13.75 5.60
N LEU A 306 -26.55 13.70 4.97
CA LEU A 306 -27.02 12.53 4.23
C LEU A 306 -26.33 12.38 2.87
N GLY A 307 -26.21 11.13 2.39
CA GLY A 307 -25.67 10.80 1.09
C GLY A 307 -24.20 11.17 0.90
N VAL A 308 -23.78 11.29 -0.36
CA VAL A 308 -22.40 11.55 -0.77
C VAL A 308 -21.92 12.95 -0.36
N GLY A 309 -22.77 13.98 -0.58
CA GLY A 309 -22.54 15.37 -0.15
C GLY A 309 -21.86 16.27 -1.18
N TYR A 310 -21.82 15.91 -2.46
CA TYR A 310 -21.27 16.81 -3.51
C TYR A 310 -22.09 18.09 -3.66
N ASP A 311 -23.41 18.02 -3.50
CA ASP A 311 -24.31 19.18 -3.50
C ASP A 311 -23.95 20.17 -2.37
N VAL A 312 -23.47 19.65 -1.24
CA VAL A 312 -23.02 20.46 -0.09
C VAL A 312 -21.75 21.23 -0.45
N ILE A 313 -20.80 20.56 -1.14
CA ILE A 313 -19.59 21.24 -1.63
C ILE A 313 -19.95 22.36 -2.60
N ASP A 314 -20.85 22.11 -3.56
CA ASP A 314 -21.31 23.12 -4.51
C ASP A 314 -21.98 24.31 -3.81
N ASN A 315 -22.75 24.04 -2.75
CA ASN A 315 -23.36 25.11 -1.96
C ASN A 315 -22.34 25.94 -1.19
N PHE A 316 -21.24 25.35 -0.69
CA PHE A 316 -20.12 26.10 -0.11
C PHE A 316 -19.43 26.97 -1.16
N LEU A 317 -19.15 26.42 -2.35
CA LEU A 317 -18.50 27.17 -3.45
C LEU A 317 -19.36 28.33 -3.97
N LYS A 318 -20.68 28.26 -3.76
CA LYS A 318 -21.64 29.33 -4.12
C LYS A 318 -22.00 30.24 -2.93
N ASN A 319 -21.29 30.12 -1.80
CA ASN A 319 -21.55 30.88 -0.56
C ASN A 319 -23.00 30.82 -0.06
N LYS A 320 -23.69 29.68 -0.29
CA LYS A 320 -25.08 29.50 0.15
C LYS A 320 -25.22 28.99 1.57
N ILE A 321 -24.14 28.46 2.17
CA ILE A 321 -24.13 27.91 3.52
C ILE A 321 -23.37 28.86 4.45
N VAL A 322 -24.01 29.21 5.55
CA VAL A 322 -23.43 30.13 6.55
C VAL A 322 -22.33 29.45 7.36
N TRP A 323 -21.39 30.25 7.84
CA TRP A 323 -20.16 29.78 8.50
C TRP A 323 -20.36 28.85 9.71
N TYR A 324 -21.40 29.10 10.54
CA TYR A 324 -21.67 28.27 11.73
C TYR A 324 -22.18 26.87 11.34
N ILE A 325 -22.94 26.76 10.24
CA ILE A 325 -23.35 25.45 9.70
C ILE A 325 -22.12 24.70 9.19
N ALA A 326 -21.18 25.39 8.55
CA ALA A 326 -19.93 24.78 8.10
C ALA A 326 -19.15 24.17 9.29
N LEU A 327 -19.05 24.89 10.41
CA LEU A 327 -18.41 24.38 11.63
C LEU A 327 -19.14 23.15 12.19
N ILE A 328 -20.46 23.17 12.26
CA ILE A 328 -21.27 22.02 12.73
C ILE A 328 -21.09 20.82 11.80
N LEU A 329 -21.08 21.04 10.49
CA LEU A 329 -20.94 19.99 9.50
C LEU A 329 -19.62 19.21 9.60
N ILE A 330 -18.51 19.85 10.03
CA ILE A 330 -17.24 19.15 10.27
C ILE A 330 -17.46 17.96 11.21
N PHE A 331 -18.03 18.22 12.39
CA PHE A 331 -18.22 17.18 13.41
C PHE A 331 -19.41 16.25 13.07
N ALA A 332 -20.48 16.79 12.52
CA ALA A 332 -21.66 16.04 12.13
C ALA A 332 -21.32 15.01 11.02
N LYS A 333 -20.56 15.40 9.98
CA LYS A 333 -20.18 14.49 8.89
C LYS A 333 -19.19 13.42 9.38
N ILE A 334 -18.23 13.77 10.25
CA ILE A 334 -17.35 12.78 10.91
C ILE A 334 -18.19 11.74 11.66
N PHE A 335 -19.16 12.20 12.46
CA PHE A 335 -20.02 11.31 13.25
C PHE A 335 -20.91 10.42 12.35
N THR A 336 -21.61 11.00 11.38
CA THR A 336 -22.57 10.28 10.53
C THR A 336 -21.90 9.30 9.58
N THR A 337 -20.72 9.63 9.03
CA THR A 337 -19.91 8.71 8.22
C THR A 337 -19.40 7.54 9.07
N SER A 338 -18.86 7.83 10.25
CA SER A 338 -18.41 6.79 11.18
C SER A 338 -19.57 5.90 11.65
N LEU A 339 -20.72 6.49 11.93
CA LEU A 339 -21.93 5.76 12.31
C LEU A 339 -22.43 4.84 11.18
N THR A 340 -22.48 5.36 9.95
CA THR A 340 -22.91 4.57 8.76
C THR A 340 -22.07 3.32 8.61
N LEU A 341 -20.73 3.47 8.60
CA LEU A 341 -19.79 2.35 8.40
C LEU A 341 -19.80 1.37 9.57
N SER A 342 -19.86 1.87 10.82
CA SER A 342 -19.83 1.04 12.02
C SER A 342 -21.14 0.30 12.28
N SER A 343 -22.27 0.79 11.75
CA SER A 343 -23.61 0.21 11.95
C SER A 343 -24.02 -0.78 10.86
N GLY A 344 -23.21 -0.94 9.81
CA GLY A 344 -23.47 -1.95 8.78
C GLY A 344 -23.82 -1.40 7.40
N GLY A 345 -23.78 -0.09 7.19
CA GLY A 345 -23.74 0.52 5.87
C GLY A 345 -22.39 0.25 5.18
N MET A 346 -22.38 0.29 3.86
CA MET A 346 -21.20 0.06 3.02
C MET A 346 -20.95 1.27 2.13
N GLY A 347 -19.68 1.61 1.91
CA GLY A 347 -19.28 2.71 1.03
C GLY A 347 -17.88 3.21 1.31
N GLY A 348 -17.44 4.21 0.51
CA GLY A 348 -16.15 4.87 0.63
C GLY A 348 -16.14 6.02 1.61
N ILE A 349 -14.96 6.37 2.08
CA ILE A 349 -14.73 7.51 2.98
C ILE A 349 -14.17 8.73 2.25
N PHE A 350 -13.88 8.60 0.95
CA PHE A 350 -13.22 9.64 0.16
C PHE A 350 -14.11 10.90 0.00
N ALA A 351 -15.34 10.74 -0.52
CA ALA A 351 -16.27 11.86 -0.63
C ALA A 351 -16.63 12.50 0.72
N PRO A 352 -16.93 11.76 1.79
CA PRO A 352 -17.07 12.35 3.13
C PRO A 352 -15.85 13.18 3.56
N THR A 353 -14.63 12.71 3.26
CA THR A 353 -13.41 13.47 3.55
C THR A 353 -13.39 14.81 2.80
N LEU A 354 -13.77 14.83 1.53
CA LEU A 354 -13.88 16.07 0.76
C LEU A 354 -14.92 17.02 1.37
N VAL A 355 -16.09 16.53 1.78
CA VAL A 355 -17.14 17.36 2.42
C VAL A 355 -16.68 17.95 3.75
N ILE A 356 -16.01 17.17 4.61
CA ILE A 356 -15.45 17.67 5.87
C ILE A 356 -14.39 18.74 5.58
N GLY A 357 -13.53 18.50 4.57
CA GLY A 357 -12.52 19.46 4.13
C GLY A 357 -13.10 20.75 3.58
N ALA A 358 -14.14 20.64 2.75
CA ALA A 358 -14.88 21.77 2.22
C ALA A 358 -15.52 22.61 3.34
N SER A 359 -16.13 21.93 4.33
CA SER A 359 -16.71 22.58 5.50
C SER A 359 -15.65 23.33 6.31
N LEU A 360 -14.49 22.71 6.54
CA LEU A 360 -13.35 23.34 7.24
C LEU A 360 -12.84 24.56 6.46
N GLY A 361 -12.63 24.38 5.17
CA GLY A 361 -12.17 25.45 4.28
C GLY A 361 -13.16 26.62 4.22
N SER A 362 -14.48 26.35 4.12
CA SER A 362 -15.52 27.38 4.15
C SER A 362 -15.52 28.15 5.46
N PHE A 363 -15.40 27.47 6.61
CA PHE A 363 -15.32 28.09 7.93
C PHE A 363 -14.10 29.02 8.05
N PHE A 364 -12.91 28.55 7.68
CA PHE A 364 -11.70 29.37 7.74
C PHE A 364 -11.68 30.47 6.68
N GLY A 365 -12.16 30.20 5.46
CA GLY A 365 -12.28 31.19 4.43
C GLY A 365 -13.16 32.38 4.84
N TYR A 366 -14.28 32.09 5.52
CA TYR A 366 -15.13 33.14 6.07
C TYR A 366 -14.42 33.93 7.18
N ILE A 367 -13.73 33.27 8.12
CA ILE A 367 -13.01 33.94 9.21
C ILE A 367 -11.88 34.80 8.64
N PHE A 368 -11.08 34.28 7.72
CA PHE A 368 -9.96 35.03 7.15
C PHE A 368 -10.44 36.25 6.35
N ASN A 369 -11.52 36.09 5.56
CA ASN A 369 -12.13 37.21 4.86
C ASN A 369 -12.69 38.26 5.83
N TYR A 370 -13.32 37.84 6.92
CA TYR A 370 -13.86 38.74 7.94
C TYR A 370 -12.76 39.53 8.67
N ILE A 371 -11.62 38.89 9.00
CA ILE A 371 -10.49 39.54 9.69
C ILE A 371 -9.73 40.47 8.74
N SER A 372 -9.48 40.04 7.51
CA SER A 372 -8.74 40.79 6.50
C SER A 372 -9.25 40.49 5.09
N PRO A 373 -10.24 41.25 4.59
CA PRO A 373 -10.77 41.06 3.22
C PRO A 373 -9.70 41.22 2.13
N GLU A 374 -8.66 42.03 2.40
CA GLU A 374 -7.55 42.24 1.46
C GLU A 374 -6.63 41.04 1.34
N LEU A 375 -6.46 40.27 2.43
CA LEU A 375 -5.61 39.07 2.43
C LEU A 375 -6.36 37.80 2.01
N ALA A 376 -7.67 37.76 2.15
CA ALA A 376 -8.49 36.62 1.77
C ALA A 376 -9.73 37.04 0.98
N PRO A 377 -9.54 37.64 -0.23
CA PRO A 377 -10.66 38.22 -0.99
C PRO A 377 -11.61 37.15 -1.56
N GLN A 378 -11.16 35.86 -1.62
CA GLN A 378 -11.91 34.77 -2.23
C GLN A 378 -12.07 33.61 -1.22
N PRO A 379 -13.06 33.67 -0.32
CA PRO A 379 -13.27 32.63 0.69
C PRO A 379 -13.55 31.25 0.08
N GLU A 380 -14.09 31.17 -1.14
CA GLU A 380 -14.36 29.91 -1.86
C GLU A 380 -13.08 29.13 -2.19
N ALA A 381 -11.94 29.82 -2.35
CA ALA A 381 -10.67 29.17 -2.58
C ALA A 381 -10.25 28.29 -1.40
N TYR A 382 -10.55 28.74 -0.18
CA TYR A 382 -10.26 27.96 1.03
C TYR A 382 -11.11 26.69 1.13
N VAL A 383 -12.31 26.65 0.54
CA VAL A 383 -13.13 25.43 0.43
C VAL A 383 -12.34 24.34 -0.33
N ILE A 384 -11.82 24.70 -1.50
CA ILE A 384 -11.01 23.78 -2.34
C ILE A 384 -9.73 23.35 -1.61
N LEU A 385 -9.04 24.29 -0.96
CA LEU A 385 -7.80 23.99 -0.23
C LEU A 385 -8.06 23.16 1.03
N GLY A 386 -9.18 23.36 1.69
CA GLY A 386 -9.62 22.53 2.81
C GLY A 386 -9.88 21.07 2.39
N MET A 387 -10.50 20.87 1.21
CA MET A 387 -10.67 19.55 0.59
C MET A 387 -9.31 18.86 0.36
N ALA A 388 -8.35 19.58 -0.24
CA ALA A 388 -6.99 19.09 -0.49
C ALA A 388 -6.28 18.69 0.81
N GLY A 389 -6.25 19.61 1.78
CA GLY A 389 -5.57 19.43 3.06
C GLY A 389 -6.14 18.27 3.86
N LEU A 390 -7.47 18.17 3.97
CA LEU A 390 -8.08 17.08 4.72
C LEU A 390 -7.89 15.73 4.04
N LEU A 391 -8.00 15.67 2.71
CA LEU A 391 -7.73 14.46 1.96
C LEU A 391 -6.28 13.99 2.21
N SER A 392 -5.29 14.88 2.04
CA SER A 392 -3.88 14.59 2.27
C SER A 392 -3.61 14.05 3.68
N GLY A 393 -4.15 14.71 4.71
CA GLY A 393 -3.95 14.31 6.10
C GLY A 393 -4.65 13.00 6.47
N THR A 394 -5.76 12.65 5.80
CA THR A 394 -6.55 11.45 6.09
C THR A 394 -6.01 10.20 5.40
N ILE A 395 -5.65 10.31 4.12
CA ILE A 395 -5.15 9.17 3.33
C ILE A 395 -3.62 9.05 3.34
N HIS A 396 -2.91 10.04 3.86
CA HIS A 396 -1.45 10.17 3.86
C HIS A 396 -0.82 10.16 2.47
N ALA A 397 -1.48 10.80 1.50
CA ALA A 397 -1.07 10.87 0.10
C ALA A 397 -1.10 12.32 -0.41
N PRO A 398 -0.06 13.12 -0.16
CA PRO A 398 -0.06 14.53 -0.54
C PRO A 398 -0.01 14.73 -2.05
N ILE A 399 0.74 13.92 -2.81
CA ILE A 399 0.87 14.08 -4.26
C ILE A 399 -0.48 13.82 -4.93
N THR A 400 -1.13 12.72 -4.57
CA THR A 400 -2.47 12.38 -5.04
C THR A 400 -3.47 13.50 -4.73
N SER A 401 -3.44 14.05 -3.50
CA SER A 401 -4.40 15.08 -3.07
C SER A 401 -4.22 16.39 -3.83
N ILE A 402 -2.99 16.83 -4.07
CA ILE A 402 -2.69 18.05 -4.83
C ILE A 402 -3.20 17.92 -6.27
N ILE A 403 -2.86 16.82 -6.93
CA ILE A 403 -3.23 16.60 -8.33
C ILE A 403 -4.74 16.32 -8.47
N MET A 404 -5.35 15.65 -7.49
CA MET A 404 -6.79 15.45 -7.47
C MET A 404 -7.54 16.79 -7.49
N ILE A 405 -7.16 17.71 -6.63
CA ILE A 405 -7.78 19.06 -6.59
C ILE A 405 -7.55 19.83 -7.89
N PHE A 406 -6.35 19.73 -8.46
CA PHE A 406 -6.07 20.33 -9.76
C PHE A 406 -7.00 19.76 -10.86
N GLU A 407 -7.16 18.45 -10.97
CA GLU A 407 -8.02 17.84 -12.00
C GLU A 407 -9.52 18.10 -11.73
N LEU A 408 -9.96 18.12 -10.47
CA LEU A 408 -11.34 18.41 -10.10
C LEU A 408 -11.75 19.86 -10.39
N THR A 409 -10.83 20.82 -10.29
CA THR A 409 -11.08 22.26 -10.52
C THR A 409 -10.69 22.73 -11.92
N LYS A 410 -9.82 21.98 -12.60
CA LYS A 410 -9.16 22.36 -13.86
C LYS A 410 -8.45 23.73 -13.78
N ASN A 411 -8.01 24.13 -12.57
CA ASN A 411 -7.34 25.42 -12.32
C ASN A 411 -5.95 25.20 -11.70
N GLN A 412 -4.91 25.51 -12.46
CA GLN A 412 -3.51 25.36 -12.05
C GLN A 412 -3.11 26.28 -10.88
N ASN A 413 -3.82 27.36 -10.66
CA ASN A 413 -3.49 28.30 -9.59
C ASN A 413 -3.66 27.71 -8.18
N PHE A 414 -4.42 26.60 -8.05
CA PHE A 414 -4.55 25.88 -6.79
C PHE A 414 -3.35 25.02 -6.45
N ILE A 415 -2.44 24.72 -7.38
CA ILE A 415 -1.34 23.77 -7.14
C ILE A 415 -0.44 24.23 -5.99
N LEU A 416 0.10 25.48 -6.06
CA LEU A 416 1.01 26.00 -5.04
C LEU A 416 0.35 26.11 -3.65
N PRO A 417 -0.87 26.72 -3.52
CA PRO A 417 -1.60 26.73 -2.26
C PRO A 417 -1.87 25.33 -1.70
N ALA A 418 -2.30 24.39 -2.54
CA ALA A 418 -2.57 23.02 -2.15
C ALA A 418 -1.31 22.29 -1.68
N MET A 419 -0.14 22.54 -2.30
CA MET A 419 1.13 21.96 -1.85
C MET A 419 1.41 22.30 -0.37
N ILE A 420 1.28 23.57 0.00
CA ILE A 420 1.53 24.02 1.38
C ILE A 420 0.51 23.38 2.34
N THR A 421 -0.78 23.49 2.00
CA THR A 421 -1.87 22.98 2.85
C THR A 421 -1.75 21.46 3.03
N CYS A 422 -1.49 20.70 1.95
CA CYS A 422 -1.38 19.24 1.98
C CYS A 422 -0.16 18.76 2.76
N VAL A 423 1.02 19.37 2.53
CA VAL A 423 2.26 18.94 3.19
C VAL A 423 2.21 19.23 4.69
N ILE A 424 1.68 20.37 5.10
CA ILE A 424 1.52 20.69 6.53
C ILE A 424 0.48 19.75 7.16
N SER A 425 -0.65 19.50 6.48
CA SER A 425 -1.69 18.62 6.98
C SER A 425 -1.18 17.20 7.23
N ILE A 426 -0.49 16.60 6.26
CA ILE A 426 0.07 15.25 6.44
C ILE A 426 1.16 15.23 7.52
N ALA A 427 1.99 16.27 7.63
CA ALA A 427 3.04 16.33 8.64
C ALA A 427 2.43 16.31 10.06
N ILE A 428 1.35 17.07 10.30
CA ILE A 428 0.62 17.09 11.57
C ILE A 428 -0.11 15.77 11.82
N SER A 429 -0.89 15.31 10.83
CA SER A 429 -1.67 14.08 10.96
C SER A 429 -0.77 12.87 11.23
N ARG A 430 0.32 12.70 10.47
CA ARG A 430 1.24 11.56 10.59
C ARG A 430 2.05 11.56 11.88
N ARG A 431 2.29 12.74 12.47
CA ARG A 431 2.91 12.85 13.79
C ARG A 431 1.96 12.39 14.90
N LEU A 432 0.65 12.61 14.77
CA LEU A 432 -0.37 12.25 15.76
C LEU A 432 -0.86 10.82 15.60
N ILE A 433 -0.94 10.33 14.36
CA ILE A 433 -1.34 8.96 14.02
C ILE A 433 -0.49 8.46 12.86
N ARG A 434 0.24 7.37 13.10
CA ARG A 434 1.23 6.85 12.15
C ARG A 434 0.60 6.32 10.87
N GLU A 435 -0.53 5.64 11.00
CA GLU A 435 -1.18 4.93 9.90
C GLU A 435 -2.31 5.74 9.29
N SER A 436 -2.42 5.75 7.95
CA SER A 436 -3.54 6.39 7.25
C SER A 436 -4.86 5.67 7.54
N ILE A 437 -5.98 6.32 7.23
CA ILE A 437 -7.31 5.74 7.40
C ILE A 437 -7.46 4.38 6.70
N TYR A 438 -6.78 4.14 5.58
CA TYR A 438 -6.83 2.86 4.86
C TYR A 438 -5.92 1.79 5.45
N MET A 439 -4.82 2.20 6.12
CA MET A 439 -3.85 1.27 6.70
C MET A 439 -4.23 0.84 8.13
N GLN A 440 -5.03 1.64 8.84
CA GLN A 440 -5.46 1.33 10.21
C GLN A 440 -6.09 -0.06 10.38
N PRO A 441 -6.99 -0.55 9.49
CA PRO A 441 -7.55 -1.90 9.62
C PRO A 441 -6.48 -2.99 9.49
N LEU A 442 -5.46 -2.78 8.63
CA LEU A 442 -4.34 -3.72 8.50
C LEU A 442 -3.49 -3.72 9.77
N ALA A 443 -3.18 -2.53 10.30
CA ALA A 443 -2.44 -2.36 11.54
C ALA A 443 -3.13 -3.03 12.73
N LYS A 444 -4.43 -2.77 12.92
CA LYS A 444 -5.24 -3.35 14.01
C LYS A 444 -5.33 -4.87 13.95
N ASN A 445 -5.31 -5.45 12.75
CA ASN A 445 -5.33 -6.90 12.57
C ASN A 445 -3.91 -7.51 12.55
N ASN A 446 -2.86 -6.75 12.87
CA ASN A 446 -1.45 -7.14 12.78
C ASN A 446 -1.08 -7.72 11.39
N LEU A 447 -1.75 -7.22 10.35
CA LEU A 447 -1.53 -7.61 8.95
C LEU A 447 -0.57 -6.64 8.23
N LEU A 448 -0.20 -5.52 8.86
CA LEU A 448 1.05 -4.90 8.55
C LEU A 448 2.10 -5.90 9.03
N LEU A 449 2.54 -6.73 8.12
CA LEU A 449 3.87 -7.29 8.27
C LEU A 449 4.73 -6.07 8.59
N PRO A 450 5.58 -6.11 9.66
CA PRO A 450 6.67 -5.16 9.72
C PRO A 450 7.18 -5.25 8.29
N GLN A 451 7.16 -4.13 7.56
CA GLN A 451 7.86 -4.08 6.31
C GLN A 451 9.14 -4.78 6.70
N LEU A 452 9.36 -5.96 6.13
CA LEU A 452 10.69 -6.54 6.14
C LEU A 452 11.44 -5.56 5.25
N THR A 453 11.55 -4.37 5.82
CA THR A 453 12.44 -3.35 5.39
C THR A 453 13.77 -4.06 5.37
N GLU A 454 14.52 -3.79 4.35
CA GLU A 454 15.95 -4.07 4.21
C GLU A 454 16.66 -4.19 5.57
N LEU A 455 16.25 -3.34 6.52
CA LEU A 455 16.70 -3.26 7.89
C LEU A 455 16.43 -4.48 8.79
N ASN A 456 15.34 -5.22 8.59
CA ASN A 456 15.00 -6.36 9.47
C ASN A 456 15.70 -7.66 9.06
N ILE A 457 15.96 -7.85 7.77
CA ILE A 457 16.74 -9.00 7.28
C ILE A 457 18.18 -8.83 7.78
N LEU A 458 18.78 -7.66 7.59
CA LEU A 458 20.13 -7.37 8.04
C LEU A 458 20.30 -7.42 9.57
N ASN A 459 19.24 -7.13 10.35
CA ASN A 459 19.26 -7.25 11.81
C ASN A 459 19.27 -8.70 12.31
N SER A 460 18.81 -9.65 11.50
CA SER A 460 18.70 -11.06 11.92
C SER A 460 19.95 -11.88 11.64
N ILE A 461 20.89 -11.37 10.85
CA ILE A 461 22.08 -12.09 10.42
C ILE A 461 23.31 -11.52 11.16
N PRO A 462 24.02 -12.31 11.95
CA PRO A 462 25.26 -11.89 12.59
C PRO A 462 26.40 -11.82 11.58
N VAL A 463 27.34 -10.89 11.77
CA VAL A 463 28.51 -10.68 10.90
C VAL A 463 29.34 -11.95 10.73
N LYS A 464 29.44 -12.79 11.77
CA LYS A 464 30.19 -14.06 11.76
C LYS A 464 29.76 -15.07 10.70
N GLU A 465 28.52 -14.95 10.16
CA GLU A 465 28.03 -15.83 9.10
C GLU A 465 28.47 -15.39 7.69
N VAL A 466 29.08 -14.20 7.57
CA VAL A 466 29.25 -13.52 6.30
C VAL A 466 30.68 -13.06 6.02
N PHE A 467 31.44 -12.69 7.05
CA PHE A 467 32.79 -12.22 6.82
C PHE A 467 33.68 -13.25 6.12
N THR A 468 34.58 -12.79 5.29
CA THR A 468 35.51 -13.63 4.54
C THR A 468 36.88 -13.65 5.18
N GLY A 469 37.54 -14.80 5.15
CA GLY A 469 38.95 -14.94 5.53
C GLY A 469 39.94 -14.61 4.40
N ASN A 470 39.47 -14.03 3.30
CA ASN A 470 40.31 -13.74 2.15
C ASN A 470 41.03 -12.37 2.31
N TYR A 471 41.88 -12.28 3.32
CA TYR A 471 42.76 -11.14 3.58
C TYR A 471 44.15 -11.61 3.95
N LEU A 472 45.16 -10.74 3.84
CA LEU A 472 46.51 -10.98 4.34
C LEU A 472 46.87 -9.94 5.39
N ILE A 473 47.57 -10.42 6.41
CA ILE A 473 48.19 -9.56 7.41
C ILE A 473 49.60 -9.19 6.93
N ILE A 474 49.94 -7.92 7.05
CA ILE A 474 51.27 -7.39 6.73
C ILE A 474 51.76 -6.49 7.85
N SER A 475 53.08 -6.46 8.04
CA SER A 475 53.68 -5.55 8.99
C SER A 475 53.64 -4.09 8.47
N GLU A 476 53.52 -3.14 9.38
CA GLU A 476 53.58 -1.70 9.06
C GLU A 476 54.88 -1.28 8.32
N LYS A 477 55.94 -2.08 8.45
CA LYS A 477 57.26 -1.82 7.85
C LYS A 477 57.46 -2.41 6.46
N GLU A 478 56.47 -3.16 5.94
CA GLU A 478 56.58 -3.70 4.58
C GLU A 478 56.60 -2.59 3.52
N ASN A 479 57.47 -2.73 2.50
CA ASN A 479 57.58 -1.73 1.45
C ASN A 479 56.50 -1.83 0.39
N LEU A 480 56.24 -0.71 -0.33
CA LEU A 480 55.21 -0.61 -1.35
C LEU A 480 55.31 -1.70 -2.44
N LYS A 481 56.52 -2.05 -2.84
CA LYS A 481 56.77 -3.05 -3.89
C LYS A 481 56.25 -4.44 -3.53
N LEU A 482 56.37 -4.84 -2.27
CA LEU A 482 55.87 -6.08 -1.72
C LEU A 482 54.32 -6.03 -1.57
N ILE A 483 53.77 -4.88 -1.14
CA ILE A 483 52.32 -4.63 -1.04
C ILE A 483 51.65 -4.83 -2.41
N ILE A 484 52.17 -4.18 -3.45
CA ILE A 484 51.68 -4.30 -4.83
C ILE A 484 51.75 -5.76 -5.30
N SER A 485 52.89 -6.43 -5.04
CA SER A 485 53.05 -7.83 -5.46
C SER A 485 52.04 -8.77 -4.78
N LYS A 486 51.72 -8.55 -3.50
CA LYS A 486 50.75 -9.34 -2.75
C LYS A 486 49.32 -9.11 -3.26
N LEU A 487 48.92 -7.84 -3.50
CA LEU A 487 47.61 -7.51 -4.04
C LEU A 487 47.37 -8.06 -5.45
N LEU A 488 48.36 -7.93 -6.34
CA LEU A 488 48.23 -8.34 -7.74
C LEU A 488 48.38 -9.86 -7.96
N LYS A 489 49.36 -10.49 -7.30
CA LYS A 489 49.66 -11.92 -7.55
C LYS A 489 48.71 -12.89 -6.84
N GLN A 490 48.15 -12.50 -5.71
CA GLN A 490 47.34 -13.39 -4.88
C GLN A 490 45.83 -13.15 -4.99
N ASN A 491 45.43 -12.21 -5.86
CA ASN A 491 44.02 -11.86 -6.08
C ASN A 491 43.28 -11.48 -4.77
N ILE A 492 43.99 -10.77 -3.87
CA ILE A 492 43.49 -10.34 -2.57
C ILE A 492 43.05 -8.88 -2.69
N SER A 493 41.87 -8.57 -2.20
CA SER A 493 41.27 -7.24 -2.31
C SER A 493 41.72 -6.27 -1.20
N VAL A 494 42.16 -6.81 -0.05
CA VAL A 494 42.47 -6.03 1.16
C VAL A 494 43.61 -6.63 1.93
N LEU A 495 44.49 -5.76 2.40
CA LEU A 495 45.58 -6.11 3.33
C LEU A 495 45.29 -5.46 4.69
N VAL A 496 45.45 -6.23 5.74
CA VAL A 496 45.38 -5.78 7.13
C VAL A 496 46.77 -5.41 7.59
N VAL A 497 46.96 -4.22 8.07
CA VAL A 497 48.25 -3.72 8.57
C VAL A 497 48.29 -3.80 10.08
N GLU A 498 49.30 -4.47 10.62
CA GLU A 498 49.54 -4.61 12.05
C GLU A 498 50.91 -4.01 12.47
N ASP A 499 50.98 -3.55 13.73
CA ASP A 499 52.21 -3.10 14.34
C ASP A 499 53.11 -4.27 14.81
N ASN A 500 54.24 -3.94 15.44
CA ASN A 500 55.17 -4.95 16.00
C ASN A 500 54.57 -5.71 17.21
N PHE A 501 53.40 -5.32 17.72
CA PHE A 501 52.68 -5.92 18.84
C PHE A 501 51.41 -6.63 18.39
N GLU A 502 51.29 -6.94 17.07
CA GLU A 502 50.11 -7.59 16.47
C GLU A 502 48.80 -6.80 16.64
N LYS A 503 48.92 -5.47 16.80
CA LYS A 503 47.74 -4.60 16.88
C LYS A 503 47.37 -4.03 15.52
N PHE A 504 46.10 -4.03 15.21
CA PHE A 504 45.54 -3.44 13.99
C PHE A 504 45.84 -1.94 13.88
N ILE A 505 46.45 -1.54 12.79
CA ILE A 505 46.75 -0.14 12.44
C ILE A 505 45.74 0.40 11.40
N GLY A 506 45.44 -0.39 10.36
CA GLY A 506 44.58 0.07 9.26
C GLY A 506 44.47 -0.94 8.12
N LEU A 507 43.78 -0.55 7.08
CA LEU A 507 43.57 -1.35 5.87
C LEU A 507 44.28 -0.71 4.68
N ILE A 508 44.82 -1.54 3.77
CA ILE A 508 45.28 -1.15 2.45
C ILE A 508 44.45 -1.87 1.41
N THR A 509 43.78 -1.12 0.54
CA THR A 509 43.01 -1.63 -0.60
C THR A 509 43.66 -1.20 -1.91
N MET A 510 43.20 -1.75 -3.04
CA MET A 510 43.73 -1.40 -4.36
C MET A 510 43.55 0.10 -4.68
N ASP A 511 42.57 0.79 -4.09
CA ASP A 511 42.32 2.21 -4.36
C ASP A 511 43.46 3.11 -3.82
N GLN A 512 43.97 2.83 -2.60
CA GLN A 512 45.09 3.56 -2.06
C GLN A 512 46.38 3.31 -2.88
N VAL A 513 46.56 2.07 -3.35
CA VAL A 513 47.72 1.70 -4.14
C VAL A 513 47.66 2.31 -5.56
N ARG A 514 46.46 2.40 -6.15
CA ARG A 514 46.26 2.95 -7.49
C ARG A 514 46.76 4.40 -7.63
N GLU A 515 46.56 5.21 -6.59
CA GLU A 515 47.02 6.62 -6.59
C GLU A 515 48.54 6.75 -6.65
N ILE A 516 49.25 5.72 -6.14
CA ILE A 516 50.71 5.73 -6.00
C ILE A 516 51.41 4.89 -7.09
N LEU A 517 50.65 4.12 -7.89
CA LEU A 517 51.18 3.19 -8.89
C LEU A 517 52.01 3.87 -9.98
N PHE A 518 51.69 5.11 -10.32
CA PHE A 518 52.41 5.87 -11.37
C PHE A 518 53.82 6.30 -10.93
N ASP A 519 54.10 6.40 -9.62
CA ASP A 519 55.36 6.82 -9.04
C ASP A 519 56.11 5.64 -8.39
N GLN A 520 55.79 4.40 -8.76
CA GLN A 520 56.30 3.16 -8.17
C GLN A 520 57.84 3.07 -8.21
N ASP A 521 58.46 3.57 -9.28
CA ASP A 521 59.92 3.49 -9.45
C ASP A 521 60.70 4.38 -8.46
N VAL A 522 60.07 5.46 -8.00
CA VAL A 522 60.66 6.41 -7.03
C VAL A 522 60.23 6.10 -5.60
N LEU A 523 58.95 5.77 -5.40
CA LEU A 523 58.37 5.63 -4.09
C LEU A 523 58.36 4.18 -3.56
N GLY A 524 58.64 3.19 -4.41
CA GLY A 524 58.51 1.77 -4.10
C GLY A 524 59.39 1.26 -2.94
N GLU A 525 60.53 1.89 -2.69
CA GLU A 525 61.42 1.56 -1.57
C GLU A 525 61.32 2.54 -0.40
N LEU A 526 60.72 3.71 -0.62
CA LEU A 526 60.58 4.77 0.38
C LEU A 526 59.32 4.65 1.24
N LEU A 527 58.19 4.23 0.61
CA LEU A 527 56.90 4.12 1.32
C LEU A 527 56.77 2.73 1.96
N ILE A 528 56.34 2.75 3.22
CA ILE A 528 55.99 1.55 3.99
C ILE A 528 54.49 1.42 4.16
N ALA A 529 54.02 0.23 4.54
CA ALA A 529 52.59 -0.07 4.75
C ALA A 529 51.93 0.88 5.74
N GLY A 530 52.63 1.29 6.78
CA GLY A 530 52.16 2.26 7.76
C GLY A 530 51.88 3.67 7.22
N ASP A 531 52.51 4.08 6.11
CA ASP A 531 52.28 5.38 5.46
C ASP A 531 51.03 5.35 4.55
N ILE A 532 50.73 4.19 3.97
CA ILE A 532 49.68 3.99 2.97
C ILE A 532 48.38 3.57 3.63
N ALA A 533 48.46 2.90 4.78
CA ALA A 533 47.32 2.34 5.47
C ALA A 533 46.29 3.41 5.89
N LYS A 534 45.06 3.16 5.60
CA LYS A 534 43.95 3.96 6.11
C LYS A 534 43.73 3.65 7.59
N ARG A 535 44.19 4.55 8.47
CA ARG A 535 44.28 4.29 9.93
C ARG A 535 42.92 4.38 10.66
N ASN A 536 42.04 5.25 10.30
CA ASN A 536 40.75 5.44 11.01
C ASN A 536 39.64 4.54 10.45
N CYS A 537 39.86 3.22 10.42
CA CYS A 537 38.85 2.28 10.01
C CYS A 537 38.03 1.83 11.24
N PRO A 538 36.71 2.03 11.27
CA PRO A 538 35.88 1.47 12.32
C PRO A 538 35.93 -0.05 12.27
N ILE A 539 36.02 -0.65 13.45
CA ILE A 539 36.06 -2.11 13.64
C ILE A 539 34.66 -2.57 14.10
N ILE A 540 34.19 -3.67 13.56
CA ILE A 540 32.93 -4.31 13.96
C ILE A 540 33.23 -5.67 14.60
N LYS A 541 32.34 -6.15 15.47
CA LYS A 541 32.50 -7.43 16.15
C LYS A 541 31.82 -8.56 15.40
N GLU A 542 32.29 -9.80 15.61
CA GLU A 542 31.65 -10.99 15.06
C GLU A 542 30.16 -11.11 15.45
N SER A 543 29.80 -10.72 16.66
CA SER A 543 28.45 -10.75 17.20
C SER A 543 27.55 -9.65 16.70
N ASP A 544 28.13 -8.59 16.06
CA ASP A 544 27.34 -7.50 15.47
C ASP A 544 26.45 -8.02 14.33
N THR A 545 25.42 -7.25 14.00
CA THR A 545 24.51 -7.59 12.91
C THR A 545 24.98 -7.00 11.59
N LEU A 546 24.55 -7.57 10.46
CA LEU A 546 24.82 -7.00 9.14
C LEU A 546 24.29 -5.56 8.99
N LYS A 547 23.22 -5.23 9.75
CA LYS A 547 22.71 -3.85 9.78
C LYS A 547 23.72 -2.89 10.37
N THR A 548 24.39 -3.28 11.48
CA THR A 548 25.45 -2.48 12.09
C THR A 548 26.58 -2.27 11.09
N ALA A 549 27.03 -3.35 10.41
CA ALA A 549 28.05 -3.28 9.37
C ALA A 549 27.65 -2.33 8.23
N TRP A 550 26.43 -2.42 7.75
CA TRP A 550 25.89 -1.56 6.69
C TRP A 550 25.88 -0.09 7.10
N ASP A 551 25.41 0.22 8.30
CA ASP A 551 25.34 1.60 8.80
C ASP A 551 26.73 2.20 8.98
N VAL A 552 27.66 1.43 9.52
CA VAL A 552 29.08 1.84 9.69
C VAL A 552 29.74 2.08 8.31
N MET A 553 29.52 1.20 7.31
CA MET A 553 30.05 1.38 5.95
C MET A 553 29.52 2.67 5.31
N ASN A 554 28.23 2.96 5.47
CA ASN A 554 27.63 4.16 4.90
C ASN A 554 28.12 5.45 5.57
N GLN A 555 28.28 5.44 6.90
CA GLN A 555 28.79 6.60 7.64
C GLN A 555 30.28 6.86 7.35
N SER A 556 31.08 5.80 7.28
CA SER A 556 32.53 5.91 7.05
C SER A 556 32.91 6.00 5.57
N LYS A 557 31.96 5.75 4.65
CA LYS A 557 32.19 5.65 3.20
C LYS A 557 33.30 4.65 2.84
N LEU A 558 33.33 3.51 3.54
CA LEU A 558 34.26 2.42 3.30
C LEU A 558 33.54 1.26 2.62
N ASP A 559 34.26 0.58 1.72
CA ASP A 559 33.77 -0.64 1.07
C ASP A 559 34.19 -1.92 1.79
N TYR A 560 35.11 -1.80 2.76
CA TYR A 560 35.60 -2.90 3.58
C TYR A 560 35.67 -2.49 5.04
N LEU A 561 35.24 -3.38 5.94
CA LEU A 561 35.39 -3.20 7.39
C LEU A 561 36.11 -4.41 8.00
N PRO A 562 37.07 -4.14 8.91
CA PRO A 562 37.69 -5.20 9.71
C PRO A 562 36.71 -5.72 10.75
N VAL A 563 36.71 -7.05 10.91
CA VAL A 563 35.90 -7.77 11.91
C VAL A 563 36.81 -8.25 13.01
N SER A 564 36.54 -7.87 14.26
CA SER A 564 37.31 -8.30 15.42
C SER A 564 36.63 -9.47 16.15
N ASP A 565 37.44 -10.18 16.94
CA ASP A 565 36.94 -11.10 17.95
C ASP A 565 36.09 -10.33 18.99
N ASP A 566 35.10 -11.02 19.58
CA ASP A 566 34.25 -10.45 20.61
C ASP A 566 34.99 -10.13 21.91
N GLU A 567 36.06 -10.90 22.22
CA GLU A 567 36.86 -10.75 23.43
C GLU A 567 38.04 -9.76 23.25
N ASP A 568 38.63 -9.72 22.04
CA ASP A 568 39.77 -8.84 21.73
C ASP A 568 39.48 -7.98 20.49
N THR A 569 39.19 -6.70 20.71
CA THR A 569 38.85 -5.73 19.65
C THR A 569 40.03 -5.43 18.70
N PHE A 570 41.25 -5.73 19.09
CA PHE A 570 42.45 -5.47 18.25
C PHE A 570 42.84 -6.68 17.39
N LYS A 571 42.29 -7.85 17.68
CA LYS A 571 42.56 -9.06 16.91
C LYS A 571 41.53 -9.17 15.77
N ILE A 572 42.01 -8.96 14.54
CA ILE A 572 41.15 -9.09 13.35
C ILE A 572 40.98 -10.56 12.96
N VAL A 573 39.76 -11.03 12.90
CA VAL A 573 39.39 -12.40 12.53
C VAL A 573 38.85 -12.51 11.10
N GLY A 574 38.48 -11.38 10.49
CA GLY A 574 37.96 -11.37 9.13
C GLY A 574 37.76 -9.99 8.57
N ILE A 575 37.30 -9.93 7.34
CA ILE A 575 36.89 -8.69 6.66
C ILE A 575 35.51 -8.91 6.05
N ILE A 576 34.66 -7.91 6.13
CA ILE A 576 33.39 -7.88 5.43
C ILE A 576 33.44 -6.79 4.37
N SER A 577 33.03 -7.13 3.14
CA SER A 577 32.93 -6.16 2.03
C SER A 577 31.48 -5.73 1.79
N ARG A 578 31.31 -4.56 1.18
CA ARG A 578 30.00 -4.08 0.70
C ARG A 578 29.39 -5.09 -0.27
N LYS A 579 30.19 -5.71 -1.12
CA LYS A 579 29.74 -6.73 -2.08
C LYS A 579 29.16 -7.96 -1.39
N ASP A 580 29.80 -8.45 -0.31
CA ASP A 580 29.31 -9.59 0.45
C ASP A 580 27.96 -9.28 1.11
N LEU A 581 27.82 -8.05 1.64
CA LEU A 581 26.55 -7.56 2.19
C LEU A 581 25.44 -7.53 1.14
N ASP A 582 25.71 -6.97 -0.05
CA ASP A 582 24.76 -6.89 -1.14
C ASP A 582 24.36 -8.28 -1.67
N GLU A 583 25.31 -9.20 -1.79
CA GLU A 583 25.05 -10.57 -2.26
C GLU A 583 24.12 -11.33 -1.29
N ILE A 584 24.41 -11.28 0.00
CA ILE A 584 23.60 -11.96 1.01
C ILE A 584 22.23 -11.33 1.16
N TYR A 585 22.18 -9.99 1.16
CA TYR A 585 20.94 -9.26 1.14
C TYR A 585 20.03 -9.69 -0.02
N ASN A 586 20.58 -9.74 -1.24
CA ASN A 586 19.85 -10.20 -2.43
C ASN A 586 19.44 -11.67 -2.36
N GLN A 587 20.25 -12.55 -1.77
CA GLN A 587 19.91 -13.95 -1.59
C GLN A 587 18.75 -14.12 -0.58
N GLU A 588 18.80 -13.41 0.53
CA GLU A 588 17.76 -13.49 1.56
C GLU A 588 16.44 -12.86 1.10
N ILE A 589 16.47 -11.76 0.33
CA ILE A 589 15.28 -11.21 -0.32
C ILE A 589 14.67 -12.25 -1.28
N LYS A 590 15.48 -12.88 -2.13
CA LYS A 590 14.98 -13.91 -3.04
C LYS A 590 14.34 -15.09 -2.31
N LYS A 591 14.97 -15.57 -1.23
CA LYS A 591 14.40 -16.63 -0.37
C LYS A 591 13.09 -16.18 0.27
N PHE A 592 13.03 -14.94 0.75
CA PHE A 592 11.83 -14.37 1.34
C PHE A 592 10.69 -14.25 0.31
N ASP A 593 10.94 -13.67 -0.86
CA ASP A 593 9.97 -13.55 -1.94
C ASP A 593 9.47 -14.93 -2.40
N MET A 594 10.37 -15.90 -2.53
CA MET A 594 10.02 -17.26 -2.91
C MET A 594 9.15 -17.94 -1.84
N SER A 595 9.48 -17.78 -0.55
CA SER A 595 8.72 -18.33 0.56
C SER A 595 7.35 -17.69 0.73
N MET A 596 7.23 -16.36 0.49
CA MET A 596 5.95 -15.65 0.49
C MET A 596 5.07 -16.04 -0.69
N ASN A 597 5.64 -16.21 -1.88
CA ASN A 597 4.94 -16.71 -3.07
C ASN A 597 4.38 -18.13 -2.83
N LEU A 598 5.17 -19.01 -2.20
CA LEU A 598 4.75 -20.36 -1.86
C LEU A 598 3.66 -20.37 -0.78
N ALA A 599 3.78 -19.53 0.26
CA ALA A 599 2.77 -19.41 1.33
C ALA A 599 1.41 -18.92 0.80
N SER A 600 1.43 -17.99 -0.17
CA SER A 600 0.21 -17.47 -0.77
C SER A 600 -0.46 -18.48 -1.70
N SER A 601 0.30 -19.28 -2.45
CA SER A 601 -0.26 -20.37 -3.26
C SER A 601 -0.95 -21.44 -2.40
N LEU A 602 -0.43 -21.72 -1.19
CA LEU A 602 -1.07 -22.64 -0.23
C LEU A 602 -2.38 -22.11 0.37
N THR A 603 -2.51 -20.79 0.53
CA THR A 603 -3.77 -20.20 1.02
C THR A 603 -4.89 -20.20 -0.04
N LEU A 604 -4.56 -20.41 -1.31
CA LEU A 604 -5.47 -20.41 -2.46
C LEU A 604 -5.99 -21.80 -2.84
N SER A 605 -5.24 -22.85 -2.52
CA SER A 605 -5.68 -24.26 -2.64
C SER A 605 -6.21 -24.74 -1.30
N ASN A 606 -7.13 -25.71 -1.30
CA ASN A 606 -7.49 -26.41 -0.08
C ASN A 606 -6.21 -27.03 0.49
N ALA A 607 -5.73 -26.48 1.62
CA ALA A 607 -4.40 -26.74 2.19
C ALA A 607 -4.14 -28.22 2.57
N GLU A 608 -5.16 -29.07 2.53
CA GLU A 608 -5.10 -30.48 2.91
C GLU A 608 -4.60 -31.40 1.78
N GLU A 609 -4.75 -31.01 0.49
CA GLU A 609 -4.41 -31.89 -0.65
C GLU A 609 -2.98 -31.70 -1.18
N GLY A 610 -2.25 -30.66 -0.75
CA GLY A 610 -0.89 -30.35 -1.23
C GLY A 610 -0.86 -29.76 -2.65
N ILE A 611 0.11 -28.88 -2.92
CA ILE A 611 0.31 -28.26 -4.23
C ILE A 611 1.48 -28.94 -4.92
N PRO A 612 1.32 -29.54 -6.11
CA PRO A 612 2.43 -30.07 -6.87
C PRO A 612 3.34 -28.93 -7.34
N ILE A 613 4.65 -29.03 -7.07
CA ILE A 613 5.67 -28.07 -7.50
C ILE A 613 6.34 -28.54 -8.79
N PHE A 614 6.90 -29.75 -8.74
CA PHE A 614 7.61 -30.35 -9.87
C PHE A 614 7.67 -31.86 -9.69
N GLY A 615 7.22 -32.62 -10.70
CA GLY A 615 7.18 -34.09 -10.66
C GLY A 615 6.36 -34.62 -9.48
N GLN A 616 6.97 -35.38 -8.59
CA GLN A 616 6.34 -35.93 -7.37
C GLN A 616 6.53 -35.06 -6.12
N TYR A 617 7.18 -33.89 -6.26
CA TYR A 617 7.37 -32.97 -5.15
C TYR A 617 6.14 -32.09 -4.92
N VAL A 618 5.68 -32.05 -3.68
CA VAL A 618 4.51 -31.27 -3.25
C VAL A 618 4.88 -30.35 -2.10
N LEU A 619 4.14 -29.26 -2.02
CA LEU A 619 4.16 -28.30 -0.91
C LEU A 619 2.90 -28.49 -0.10
N GLN A 620 3.01 -28.69 1.21
CA GLN A 620 1.86 -28.93 2.07
C GLN A 620 1.99 -28.21 3.41
N GLU A 621 0.88 -27.69 3.91
CA GLU A 621 0.80 -27.14 5.27
C GLU A 621 0.31 -28.22 6.23
N ILE A 622 1.04 -28.43 7.32
CA ILE A 622 0.73 -29.42 8.35
C ILE A 622 0.87 -28.79 9.75
N GLU A 623 0.18 -29.36 10.73
CA GLU A 623 0.37 -29.01 12.14
C GLU A 623 1.62 -29.69 12.69
N VAL A 624 2.31 -29.00 13.60
CA VAL A 624 3.50 -29.54 14.22
C VAL A 624 3.10 -30.66 15.19
N SER A 625 3.72 -31.87 15.04
CA SER A 625 3.50 -33.00 15.93
C SER A 625 3.84 -32.66 17.39
N LYS A 626 3.09 -33.22 18.31
CA LYS A 626 3.33 -33.04 19.77
C LYS A 626 4.74 -33.48 20.19
N SER A 627 5.31 -34.43 19.48
CA SER A 627 6.68 -34.94 19.73
C SER A 627 7.80 -33.96 19.41
N PHE A 628 7.49 -32.89 18.64
CA PHE A 628 8.44 -31.85 18.23
C PHE A 628 8.39 -30.61 19.12
N LEU A 629 7.36 -30.49 19.96
CA LEU A 629 7.19 -29.30 20.80
C LEU A 629 8.37 -29.07 21.73
N GLY A 630 8.88 -27.84 21.75
CA GLY A 630 10.01 -27.42 22.60
C GLY A 630 11.39 -27.81 22.08
N LYS A 631 11.47 -28.59 20.99
CA LYS A 631 12.74 -28.95 20.33
C LYS A 631 13.06 -27.98 19.21
N THR A 632 14.35 -27.84 18.90
CA THR A 632 14.81 -27.02 17.76
C THR A 632 14.77 -27.81 16.45
N ILE A 633 14.69 -27.11 15.34
CA ILE A 633 14.75 -27.71 13.99
C ILE A 633 16.07 -28.48 13.82
N LYS A 634 17.18 -27.93 14.36
CA LYS A 634 18.50 -28.56 14.33
C LYS A 634 18.55 -29.88 15.13
N GLU A 635 17.95 -29.93 16.33
CA GLU A 635 17.87 -31.15 17.17
C GLU A 635 17.04 -32.24 16.50
N LEU A 636 16.01 -31.88 15.76
CA LEU A 636 15.12 -32.82 15.10
C LEU A 636 15.70 -33.37 13.78
N ASP A 637 16.67 -32.68 13.18
CA ASP A 637 17.33 -33.06 11.93
C ASP A 637 16.33 -33.50 10.83
N ILE A 638 15.27 -32.70 10.68
CA ILE A 638 14.08 -33.05 9.87
C ILE A 638 14.48 -33.35 8.43
N ARG A 639 15.39 -32.56 7.86
CA ARG A 639 15.82 -32.68 6.45
C ARG A 639 16.49 -34.04 6.18
N ASN A 640 17.39 -34.48 7.04
CA ASN A 640 18.15 -35.74 6.84
C ASN A 640 17.30 -36.96 7.19
N ARG A 641 16.50 -36.87 8.26
CA ARG A 641 15.70 -37.99 8.75
C ARG A 641 14.48 -38.30 7.91
N PHE A 642 13.79 -37.24 7.40
CA PHE A 642 12.51 -37.39 6.74
C PHE A 642 12.51 -36.95 5.27
N LYS A 643 13.61 -36.43 4.78
CA LYS A 643 13.75 -35.90 3.40
C LYS A 643 12.71 -34.83 3.05
N VAL A 644 12.26 -34.09 4.04
CA VAL A 644 11.32 -32.95 3.91
C VAL A 644 12.01 -31.67 4.34
N GLU A 645 11.75 -30.61 3.65
CA GLU A 645 12.30 -29.28 3.95
C GLU A 645 11.20 -28.37 4.50
N ILE A 646 11.45 -27.73 5.64
CA ILE A 646 10.54 -26.73 6.19
C ILE A 646 10.78 -25.42 5.48
N ILE A 647 9.77 -24.93 4.78
CA ILE A 647 9.85 -23.68 4.01
C ILE A 647 9.42 -22.49 4.87
N LEU A 648 8.38 -22.67 5.70
CA LEU A 648 7.81 -21.63 6.54
C LEU A 648 7.22 -22.21 7.81
N ILE A 649 7.20 -21.39 8.87
CA ILE A 649 6.50 -21.68 10.12
C ILE A 649 5.43 -20.60 10.33
N LYS A 650 4.19 -21.03 10.55
CA LYS A 650 3.08 -20.17 10.95
C LYS A 650 2.87 -20.38 12.46
N SER A 651 3.35 -19.46 13.28
CA SER A 651 3.16 -19.49 14.72
C SER A 651 1.92 -18.69 15.11
N ILE A 652 1.07 -19.28 15.92
CA ILE A 652 -0.18 -18.65 16.39
C ILE A 652 0.03 -18.21 17.84
N ASP A 653 0.02 -16.90 18.08
CA ASP A 653 0.15 -16.33 19.42
C ASP A 653 -1.14 -16.53 20.25
N LYS A 654 -1.05 -16.41 21.59
CA LYS A 654 -2.18 -16.53 22.54
C LYS A 654 -3.36 -15.61 22.21
N ARG A 655 -3.15 -14.58 21.38
CA ARG A 655 -4.17 -13.64 20.87
C ARG A 655 -4.75 -14.04 19.51
N ASN A 656 -4.48 -15.28 19.04
CA ASN A 656 -4.92 -15.81 17.73
C ASN A 656 -4.32 -15.09 16.52
N ASN A 657 -3.19 -14.39 16.68
CA ASN A 657 -2.46 -13.76 15.59
C ASN A 657 -1.50 -14.77 14.97
N THR A 658 -1.54 -14.92 13.64
CA THR A 658 -0.62 -15.79 12.90
C THR A 658 0.61 -14.99 12.52
N GLN A 659 1.76 -15.36 13.04
CA GLN A 659 3.07 -14.84 12.65
C GLN A 659 3.74 -15.84 11.71
N VAL A 660 4.18 -15.36 10.54
CA VAL A 660 4.97 -16.17 9.60
C VAL A 660 6.44 -15.99 9.94
N ILE A 661 7.14 -17.10 10.14
CA ILE A 661 8.54 -17.15 10.55
C ILE A 661 9.32 -17.97 9.52
N ILE A 662 10.45 -17.44 9.06
CA ILE A 662 11.41 -18.21 8.24
C ILE A 662 12.12 -19.18 9.16
N PRO A 663 12.18 -20.49 8.82
CA PRO A 663 12.77 -21.49 9.68
C PRO A 663 14.28 -21.26 9.84
N THR A 664 14.73 -21.09 11.08
CA THR A 664 16.15 -21.12 11.44
C THR A 664 16.44 -22.38 12.23
N GLY A 665 17.65 -22.92 12.15
CA GLY A 665 18.02 -24.14 12.87
C GLY A 665 17.76 -24.10 14.37
N ASN A 666 17.79 -22.90 14.97
CA ASN A 666 17.59 -22.65 16.41
C ASN A 666 16.11 -22.40 16.80
N TYR A 667 15.19 -22.38 15.85
CA TYR A 667 13.77 -22.18 16.15
C TYR A 667 13.22 -23.36 16.96
N LYS A 668 12.58 -23.07 18.11
CA LYS A 668 11.89 -24.05 18.97
C LYS A 668 10.40 -24.06 18.64
N PHE A 669 9.88 -25.23 18.29
CA PHE A 669 8.47 -25.40 17.98
C PHE A 669 7.58 -25.12 19.18
N LYS A 670 6.51 -24.34 18.94
CA LYS A 670 5.49 -23.95 19.93
C LYS A 670 4.19 -24.71 19.67
N LYS A 671 3.35 -24.78 20.68
CA LYS A 671 2.00 -25.33 20.56
C LYS A 671 1.19 -24.45 19.58
N ASN A 672 0.50 -25.09 18.63
CA ASN A 672 -0.27 -24.49 17.56
C ASN A 672 0.57 -23.90 16.40
N ASP A 673 1.88 -24.18 16.33
CA ASP A 673 2.63 -23.88 15.14
C ASP A 673 2.15 -24.76 13.98
N ARG A 674 2.03 -24.17 12.80
CA ARG A 674 1.81 -24.87 11.54
C ARG A 674 3.03 -24.69 10.66
N ILE A 675 3.49 -25.74 10.02
CA ILE A 675 4.66 -25.70 9.15
C ILE A 675 4.27 -25.96 7.71
N VAL A 676 4.88 -25.22 6.82
CA VAL A 676 4.81 -25.46 5.38
C VAL A 676 6.05 -26.24 5.00
N ILE A 677 5.85 -27.45 4.51
CA ILE A 677 6.92 -28.37 4.13
C ILE A 677 6.91 -28.67 2.65
N SER A 678 8.09 -28.90 2.09
CA SER A 678 8.29 -29.39 0.73
C SER A 678 9.00 -30.74 0.74
N GLY A 679 8.55 -31.65 -0.09
CA GLY A 679 9.14 -32.96 -0.23
C GLY A 679 8.39 -33.86 -1.21
N ASN A 680 8.87 -35.08 -1.41
CA ASN A 680 8.11 -36.07 -2.15
C ASN A 680 6.83 -36.44 -1.38
N GLN A 681 5.71 -36.64 -2.09
CA GLN A 681 4.42 -36.97 -1.46
C GLN A 681 4.49 -38.15 -0.47
N ASN A 682 5.29 -39.16 -0.79
CA ASN A 682 5.48 -40.33 0.07
C ASN A 682 6.22 -39.97 1.38
N ASP A 683 7.20 -39.09 1.31
CA ASP A 683 7.99 -38.67 2.47
C ASP A 683 7.18 -37.71 3.35
N ILE A 684 6.38 -36.86 2.78
CA ILE A 684 5.42 -35.98 3.50
C ILE A 684 4.37 -36.84 4.23
N ASN A 685 3.85 -37.88 3.58
CA ASN A 685 2.90 -38.79 4.22
C ASN A 685 3.53 -39.55 5.42
N LYS A 686 4.79 -39.97 5.31
CA LYS A 686 5.53 -40.55 6.44
C LYS A 686 5.75 -39.57 7.57
N PHE A 687 6.05 -38.31 7.24
CA PHE A 687 6.25 -37.26 8.21
C PHE A 687 4.99 -36.91 9.01
N LYS A 688 3.81 -37.01 8.39
CA LYS A 688 2.51 -36.79 9.04
C LYS A 688 2.12 -37.87 10.07
N ILE A 689 2.63 -39.07 9.90
CA ILE A 689 2.27 -40.24 10.75
C ILE A 689 3.09 -40.25 12.07
N ILE A 690 4.00 -39.29 12.25
CA ILE A 690 4.81 -39.18 13.46
C ILE A 690 4.00 -38.41 14.52
N ASP A 691 3.23 -39.12 15.30
CA ASP A 691 2.59 -38.65 16.53
C ASP A 691 3.46 -38.85 17.77
#